data_e18852d24a5669bb606d97e04d325d83
#
_entry.id   e18852d24a5669bb606d97e04d325d83
#
_cell.length_a   1.000
_cell.length_b   1.000
_cell.length_c   1.000
_cell.angle_alpha   90.00
_cell.angle_beta   90.00
_cell.angle_gamma   90.00
#
_symmetry.space_group_name_H-M   'P 1'
#
loop_
_entity.id
_entity.type
_entity.pdbx_description
1 polymer ?
#
loop_
_entity_poly.entity_id
_entity_poly.type
_entity_poly.pdbx_seq_one_letter_code
_entity_poly.pdbx_strand_id
1 'polypeptide(L)'
;MQKNLSYKILLLLGILLSYQLYAHDYRNLLQKKASLENVKTSLVSNKQWIKYPNYTDRAGWDKYTSTFKTELIQLGVKQLNYEWKVVKATDYLEYETTGSRVVMEKPFTGNLTALSDLVMAELSEGKGRFIPQIINGVWQTCEMSSWALSAHLVTQKSKRSLPDFNEQLIDLTAGDLGSFLSWTYYFFNKEFDKSNPIISKKLRKNLQDRILDPYMERSDYWWQAFNAQPSTMVNNWNPWCNFNMLTCYLLLEENPIKQAKAVYRTMESVDKFINYNHEDGGCEEGPSYWGHAAGKMYDYLQLLSNATNGKVSIFNEPIIKNMGEYIAKSYVGNGWVVNFADASAKGGGEAGVIFRYGQAVKSTDMQSFAAYLISREKNGDDINAGRDIFRTLENIANHNSLIQTKAALPLNTYAWYPQTQFCYMKTSNGLFFAAKAGYNAESHNHNDVGTFSLYLDAMPLIIDVGVGTYTRQTFSNERYSIWSMQSNYHNLPMINGLPQQFGAEYKAKNVVFDSLKHIFSLDMAGAYSKEVLVDTWNRKYELVSDNGLTITDQFELKDLKDANQINFMTWGKPNLSTDGSVIIEKESKAIVLKYNPTDFIASYDVIPQTDTRLSNVWGKELYRLKLIAKKLVKTGTYTYQIIPKK
;
A
#
# COMPACT_ATOMS: atom_id res chain seq x y z
N MET A 1 61.77 4.04 -14.84
CA MET A 1 60.50 4.57 -15.40
C MET A 1 59.37 3.53 -15.61
N GLN A 2 59.69 2.27 -15.87
CA GLN A 2 58.64 1.22 -16.11
C GLN A 2 57.84 0.78 -14.88
N LYS A 3 58.41 0.81 -13.65
CA LYS A 3 57.66 0.39 -12.43
C LYS A 3 56.55 1.37 -12.01
N ASN A 4 56.69 2.67 -12.33
CA ASN A 4 55.65 3.66 -11.97
C ASN A 4 54.45 3.69 -12.94
N LEU A 5 54.62 3.13 -14.15
CA LEU A 5 53.51 3.04 -15.13
C LEU A 5 52.57 1.90 -14.79
N SER A 6 53.10 0.73 -14.31
CA SER A 6 52.31 -0.42 -13.88
C SER A 6 51.45 -0.11 -12.66
N TYR A 7 51.93 0.67 -11.69
CA TYR A 7 51.15 1.10 -10.52
C TYR A 7 50.03 2.10 -10.87
N LYS A 8 50.26 2.99 -11.83
CA LYS A 8 49.23 3.91 -12.30
C LYS A 8 48.12 3.22 -13.12
N ILE A 9 48.47 2.19 -13.88
CA ILE A 9 47.50 1.37 -14.65
C ILE A 9 46.70 0.49 -13.70
N LEU A 10 47.28 -0.11 -12.66
CA LEU A 10 46.57 -0.85 -11.63
C LEU A 10 45.67 0.05 -10.76
N LEU A 11 46.10 1.28 -10.47
CA LEU A 11 45.25 2.25 -9.77
C LEU A 11 44.07 2.73 -10.64
N LEU A 12 44.28 2.96 -11.94
CA LEU A 12 43.21 3.30 -12.89
C LEU A 12 42.26 2.13 -13.11
N LEU A 13 42.72 0.88 -13.18
CA LEU A 13 41.87 -0.33 -13.26
C LEU A 13 41.12 -0.57 -11.93
N GLY A 14 41.73 -0.29 -10.78
CA GLY A 14 41.06 -0.35 -9.47
C GLY A 14 39.99 0.74 -9.31
N ILE A 15 40.21 1.95 -9.85
CA ILE A 15 39.22 3.03 -9.87
C ILE A 15 38.10 2.74 -10.89
N LEU A 16 38.40 2.11 -12.03
CA LEU A 16 37.39 1.67 -13.01
C LEU A 16 36.56 0.47 -12.51
N LEU A 17 37.10 -0.38 -11.63
CA LEU A 17 36.38 -1.47 -10.99
C LEU A 17 35.56 -1.02 -9.76
N SER A 18 35.90 0.13 -9.16
CA SER A 18 35.09 0.74 -8.08
C SER A 18 33.96 1.65 -8.59
N TYR A 19 33.93 2.01 -9.86
CA TYR A 19 32.80 2.58 -10.59
C TYR A 19 32.02 1.50 -11.36
N GLN A 20 31.77 0.35 -10.77
CA GLN A 20 30.48 -0.26 -11.00
C GLN A 20 29.46 0.65 -10.28
N LEU A 21 29.20 1.81 -10.88
CA LEU A 21 27.88 2.39 -10.87
C LEU A 21 26.93 1.20 -11.01
N TYR A 22 26.12 0.95 -10.00
CA TYR A 22 24.87 0.25 -10.19
C TYR A 22 24.12 1.09 -11.24
N ALA A 23 24.40 0.85 -12.51
CA ALA A 23 23.46 1.15 -13.57
C ALA A 23 22.25 0.34 -13.12
N HIS A 24 21.26 1.01 -12.56
CA HIS A 24 19.94 0.42 -12.34
C HIS A 24 19.51 0.01 -13.75
N ASP A 25 19.74 -1.26 -14.05
CA ASP A 25 19.38 -1.82 -15.35
C ASP A 25 17.86 -1.78 -15.34
N TYR A 26 17.31 -0.74 -15.98
CA TYR A 26 15.86 -0.55 -16.06
C TYR A 26 15.27 -1.82 -16.67
N ARG A 27 14.49 -2.56 -15.90
CA ARG A 27 13.86 -3.80 -16.37
C ARG A 27 13.01 -3.56 -17.59
N ASN A 28 12.22 -2.46 -17.59
CA ASN A 28 11.32 -2.07 -18.68
C ASN A 28 10.58 -3.26 -19.27
N LEU A 29 9.97 -4.08 -18.40
CA LEU A 29 9.42 -5.39 -18.74
C LEU A 29 8.32 -5.30 -19.78
N LEU A 30 7.47 -4.29 -19.69
CA LEU A 30 6.37 -4.06 -20.64
C LEU A 30 6.90 -3.59 -21.99
N GLN A 31 7.82 -2.63 -22.01
CA GLN A 31 8.43 -2.11 -23.23
C GLN A 31 9.30 -3.17 -23.94
N LYS A 32 10.00 -4.01 -23.18
CA LYS A 32 10.73 -5.18 -23.73
C LYS A 32 9.77 -6.23 -24.29
N LYS A 33 8.58 -6.37 -23.69
CA LYS A 33 7.57 -7.34 -24.12
C LYS A 33 6.91 -6.94 -25.45
N ALA A 34 6.64 -5.65 -25.66
CA ALA A 34 5.98 -5.19 -26.88
C ALA A 34 6.37 -3.74 -27.23
N SER A 35 6.72 -3.52 -28.50
CA SER A 35 6.86 -2.18 -29.07
C SER A 35 5.49 -1.54 -29.34
N LEU A 36 5.46 -0.23 -29.64
CA LEU A 36 4.22 0.46 -30.05
C LEU A 36 3.52 -0.23 -31.22
N GLU A 37 4.26 -0.68 -32.24
CA GLU A 37 3.68 -1.38 -33.38
C GLU A 37 3.12 -2.76 -33.00
N ASN A 38 3.81 -3.48 -32.09
CA ASN A 38 3.29 -4.73 -31.54
C ASN A 38 2.00 -4.51 -30.73
N VAL A 39 1.92 -3.44 -29.94
CA VAL A 39 0.69 -3.07 -29.22
C VAL A 39 -0.44 -2.81 -30.21
N LYS A 40 -0.22 -1.97 -31.22
CA LYS A 40 -1.20 -1.62 -32.26
C LYS A 40 -1.79 -2.84 -32.95
N THR A 41 -0.94 -3.82 -33.30
CA THR A 41 -1.38 -5.05 -34.00
C THR A 41 -1.94 -6.11 -33.04
N SER A 42 -1.74 -5.97 -31.75
CA SER A 42 -2.21 -6.91 -30.73
C SER A 42 -3.52 -6.51 -30.08
N LEU A 43 -3.87 -5.21 -30.11
CA LEU A 43 -5.11 -4.74 -29.52
C LEU A 43 -6.32 -5.39 -30.20
N VAL A 44 -7.20 -5.94 -29.39
CA VAL A 44 -8.44 -6.60 -29.83
C VAL A 44 -9.44 -5.53 -30.24
N SER A 45 -9.91 -5.61 -31.48
CA SER A 45 -10.85 -4.65 -32.04
C SER A 45 -12.25 -4.76 -31.45
N ASN A 46 -13.06 -3.70 -31.64
CA ASN A 46 -14.48 -3.68 -31.30
C ASN A 46 -14.80 -4.08 -29.84
N LYS A 47 -13.87 -3.84 -28.92
CA LYS A 47 -14.04 -4.15 -27.48
C LYS A 47 -14.34 -5.63 -27.17
N GLN A 48 -13.97 -6.56 -28.08
CA GLN A 48 -14.16 -8.00 -27.90
C GLN A 48 -13.35 -8.59 -26.72
N TRP A 49 -12.43 -7.82 -26.14
CA TRP A 49 -11.72 -8.16 -24.92
C TRP A 49 -12.63 -8.12 -23.66
N ILE A 50 -13.81 -7.46 -23.76
CA ILE A 50 -14.78 -7.38 -22.66
C ILE A 50 -15.52 -8.71 -22.58
N LYS A 51 -15.41 -9.36 -21.43
CA LYS A 51 -16.03 -10.68 -21.18
C LYS A 51 -17.39 -10.60 -20.49
N TYR A 52 -17.80 -9.39 -20.12
CA TYR A 52 -19.08 -9.14 -19.44
C TYR A 52 -20.24 -9.08 -20.43
N PRO A 53 -21.47 -9.46 -20.03
CA PRO A 53 -22.65 -9.28 -20.86
C PRO A 53 -22.83 -7.79 -21.22
N ASN A 54 -23.27 -7.48 -22.43
CA ASN A 54 -23.71 -6.12 -22.71
C ASN A 54 -25.05 -5.85 -22.01
N TYR A 55 -25.44 -4.58 -21.85
CA TYR A 55 -26.61 -4.21 -21.03
C TYR A 55 -27.90 -4.92 -21.45
N THR A 56 -28.12 -5.17 -22.73
CA THR A 56 -29.33 -5.81 -23.27
C THR A 56 -29.35 -7.34 -23.13
N ASP A 57 -28.22 -7.96 -22.83
CA ASP A 57 -28.15 -9.41 -22.59
C ASP A 57 -28.59 -9.76 -21.16
N ARG A 58 -29.91 -9.82 -20.96
CA ARG A 58 -30.47 -10.05 -19.62
C ARG A 58 -30.22 -11.45 -19.09
N ALA A 59 -30.26 -12.45 -19.96
CA ALA A 59 -29.94 -13.83 -19.56
C ALA A 59 -28.46 -13.97 -19.15
N GLY A 60 -27.57 -13.27 -19.85
CA GLY A 60 -26.16 -13.17 -19.48
C GLY A 60 -25.97 -12.55 -18.09
N TRP A 61 -26.62 -11.41 -17.82
CA TRP A 61 -26.54 -10.75 -16.51
C TRP A 61 -27.17 -11.58 -15.40
N ASP A 62 -28.31 -12.24 -15.63
CA ASP A 62 -28.94 -13.11 -14.66
C ASP A 62 -28.02 -14.25 -14.23
N LYS A 63 -27.31 -14.84 -15.16
CA LYS A 63 -26.30 -15.87 -14.88
C LYS A 63 -25.06 -15.27 -14.20
N TYR A 64 -24.57 -14.12 -14.71
CA TYR A 64 -23.33 -13.49 -14.25
C TYR A 64 -23.42 -13.03 -12.80
N THR A 65 -24.50 -12.35 -12.41
CA THR A 65 -24.69 -11.81 -11.08
C THR A 65 -25.43 -12.76 -10.13
N SER A 66 -25.82 -13.96 -10.56
CA SER A 66 -26.74 -14.89 -9.89
C SER A 66 -26.60 -14.97 -8.36
N THR A 67 -25.37 -15.10 -7.88
CA THR A 67 -25.07 -15.21 -6.44
C THR A 67 -25.35 -13.92 -5.66
N PHE A 68 -25.11 -12.76 -6.28
CA PHE A 68 -25.15 -11.45 -5.64
C PHE A 68 -26.29 -10.56 -6.12
N LYS A 69 -27.14 -11.07 -7.02
CA LYS A 69 -28.18 -10.29 -7.69
C LYS A 69 -29.10 -9.57 -6.71
N THR A 70 -29.57 -10.28 -5.69
CA THR A 70 -30.49 -9.71 -4.69
C THR A 70 -29.82 -8.58 -3.89
N GLU A 71 -28.59 -8.79 -3.47
CA GLU A 71 -27.83 -7.80 -2.71
C GLU A 71 -27.52 -6.55 -3.54
N LEU A 72 -27.01 -6.71 -4.76
CA LEU A 72 -26.74 -5.60 -5.66
C LEU A 72 -27.99 -4.76 -5.93
N ILE A 73 -29.14 -5.41 -6.15
CA ILE A 73 -30.42 -4.72 -6.33
C ILE A 73 -30.83 -3.98 -5.06
N GLN A 74 -30.65 -4.58 -3.87
CA GLN A 74 -30.98 -3.95 -2.60
C GLN A 74 -30.13 -2.71 -2.32
N LEU A 75 -28.83 -2.73 -2.66
CA LEU A 75 -27.95 -1.57 -2.56
C LEU A 75 -28.49 -0.42 -3.44
N GLY A 76 -28.81 -0.68 -4.70
CA GLY A 76 -29.40 0.33 -5.58
C GLY A 76 -30.76 0.86 -5.10
N VAL A 77 -31.63 -0.02 -4.53
CA VAL A 77 -32.93 0.41 -3.98
C VAL A 77 -32.76 1.44 -2.87
N LYS A 78 -31.74 1.31 -2.03
CA LYS A 78 -31.43 2.31 -0.98
C LYS A 78 -31.09 3.67 -1.59
N GLN A 79 -30.62 3.73 -2.83
CA GLN A 79 -30.19 4.94 -3.51
C GLN A 79 -31.25 5.55 -4.45
N LEU A 80 -32.45 4.95 -4.60
CA LEU A 80 -33.50 5.48 -5.49
C LEU A 80 -33.92 6.92 -5.16
N ASN A 81 -33.87 7.29 -3.88
CA ASN A 81 -34.23 8.64 -3.42
C ASN A 81 -32.98 9.41 -2.94
N TYR A 82 -31.79 9.05 -3.43
CA TYR A 82 -30.55 9.71 -3.03
C TYR A 82 -30.56 11.16 -3.50
N GLU A 83 -30.29 12.08 -2.56
CA GLU A 83 -30.12 13.50 -2.84
C GLU A 83 -28.65 13.79 -3.19
N TRP A 84 -28.42 14.13 -4.45
CA TRP A 84 -27.08 14.39 -4.98
C TRP A 84 -26.48 15.64 -4.31
N LYS A 85 -25.32 15.50 -3.67
CA LYS A 85 -24.67 16.53 -2.90
C LYS A 85 -23.79 17.39 -3.77
N VAL A 86 -23.88 18.71 -3.57
CA VAL A 86 -22.99 19.69 -4.20
C VAL A 86 -21.70 19.78 -3.40
N VAL A 87 -20.55 19.67 -4.06
CA VAL A 87 -19.24 20.01 -3.48
C VAL A 87 -19.04 21.51 -3.65
N LYS A 88 -18.98 22.25 -2.55
CA LYS A 88 -18.93 23.71 -2.54
C LYS A 88 -17.50 24.23 -2.65
N ALA A 89 -17.32 25.47 -3.10
CA ALA A 89 -16.00 26.12 -3.08
C ALA A 89 -15.38 26.15 -1.67
N THR A 90 -16.19 26.39 -0.63
CA THR A 90 -15.75 26.37 0.76
C THR A 90 -15.26 24.99 1.21
N ASP A 91 -15.81 23.89 0.66
CA ASP A 91 -15.38 22.54 0.99
C ASP A 91 -13.95 22.28 0.48
N TYR A 92 -13.60 22.81 -0.71
CA TYR A 92 -12.22 22.78 -1.22
C TYR A 92 -11.27 23.64 -0.38
N LEU A 93 -11.71 24.86 -0.01
CA LEU A 93 -10.91 25.82 0.76
C LEU A 93 -10.65 25.36 2.19
N GLU A 94 -11.45 24.46 2.74
CA GLU A 94 -11.24 23.89 4.07
C GLU A 94 -9.86 23.25 4.23
N TYR A 95 -9.35 22.65 3.15
CA TYR A 95 -8.00 22.09 3.16
C TYR A 95 -6.91 23.16 3.38
N GLU A 96 -7.09 24.37 2.86
CA GLU A 96 -6.14 25.48 3.08
C GLU A 96 -6.27 26.04 4.51
N THR A 97 -7.48 26.08 5.04
CA THR A 97 -7.79 26.71 6.32
C THR A 97 -7.39 25.84 7.50
N THR A 98 -7.82 24.56 7.49
CA THR A 98 -7.63 23.64 8.64
C THR A 98 -6.71 22.46 8.34
N GLY A 99 -6.39 22.22 7.05
CA GLY A 99 -5.69 21.02 6.58
C GLY A 99 -6.58 19.79 6.48
N SER A 100 -7.89 19.90 6.74
CA SER A 100 -8.83 18.77 6.66
C SER A 100 -9.18 18.44 5.21
N ARG A 101 -9.09 17.15 4.88
CA ARG A 101 -9.52 16.58 3.59
C ARG A 101 -10.99 16.16 3.62
N VAL A 102 -11.48 15.78 4.79
CA VAL A 102 -12.73 15.05 4.99
C VAL A 102 -13.96 15.86 4.54
N VAL A 103 -13.93 17.18 4.69
CA VAL A 103 -15.06 18.05 4.38
C VAL A 103 -15.43 17.97 2.89
N MET A 104 -14.43 18.02 2.00
CA MET A 104 -14.63 17.87 0.55
C MET A 104 -14.86 16.39 0.16
N GLU A 105 -14.11 15.47 0.74
CA GLU A 105 -14.16 14.05 0.37
C GLU A 105 -15.50 13.39 0.71
N LYS A 106 -16.16 13.79 1.79
CA LYS A 106 -17.41 13.17 2.25
C LYS A 106 -18.56 13.28 1.25
N PRO A 107 -18.96 14.48 0.75
CA PRO A 107 -20.00 14.61 -0.27
C PRO A 107 -19.58 13.98 -1.60
N PHE A 108 -18.31 14.11 -2.00
CA PHE A 108 -17.77 13.51 -3.20
C PHE A 108 -17.90 11.98 -3.18
N THR A 109 -17.38 11.33 -2.14
CA THR A 109 -17.42 9.87 -1.99
C THR A 109 -18.85 9.35 -1.85
N GLY A 110 -19.72 10.07 -1.12
CA GLY A 110 -21.13 9.71 -0.98
C GLY A 110 -21.85 9.66 -2.32
N ASN A 111 -21.63 10.66 -3.19
CA ASN A 111 -22.20 10.67 -4.54
C ASN A 111 -21.69 9.49 -5.38
N LEU A 112 -20.40 9.20 -5.31
CA LEU A 112 -19.81 8.12 -6.10
C LEU A 112 -20.28 6.74 -5.64
N THR A 113 -20.43 6.54 -4.33
CA THR A 113 -20.99 5.31 -3.77
C THR A 113 -22.43 5.10 -4.24
N ALA A 114 -23.27 6.14 -4.13
CA ALA A 114 -24.65 6.07 -4.58
C ALA A 114 -24.76 5.74 -6.09
N LEU A 115 -23.92 6.38 -6.92
CA LEU A 115 -23.89 6.12 -8.35
C LEU A 115 -23.41 4.69 -8.67
N SER A 116 -22.40 4.18 -7.95
CA SER A 116 -21.92 2.80 -8.10
C SER A 116 -22.99 1.77 -7.76
N ASP A 117 -23.68 1.94 -6.64
CA ASP A 117 -24.78 1.06 -6.22
C ASP A 117 -25.90 1.01 -7.26
N LEU A 118 -26.29 2.19 -7.81
CA LEU A 118 -27.32 2.30 -8.85
C LEU A 118 -26.91 1.61 -10.15
N VAL A 119 -25.66 1.82 -10.60
CA VAL A 119 -25.12 1.21 -11.81
C VAL A 119 -25.10 -0.30 -11.71
N MET A 120 -24.59 -0.85 -10.61
CA MET A 120 -24.52 -2.30 -10.41
C MET A 120 -25.93 -2.93 -10.24
N ALA A 121 -26.85 -2.23 -9.60
CA ALA A 121 -28.23 -2.66 -9.48
C ALA A 121 -28.95 -2.71 -10.83
N GLU A 122 -28.75 -1.69 -11.69
CA GLU A 122 -29.37 -1.66 -13.03
C GLU A 122 -28.78 -2.75 -13.93
N LEU A 123 -27.45 -2.97 -13.89
CA LEU A 123 -26.81 -4.07 -14.62
C LEU A 123 -27.42 -5.43 -14.20
N SER A 124 -27.67 -5.60 -12.91
CA SER A 124 -28.21 -6.85 -12.35
C SER A 124 -29.71 -7.04 -12.61
N GLU A 125 -30.52 -5.97 -12.52
CA GLU A 125 -31.99 -6.06 -12.68
C GLU A 125 -32.43 -5.81 -14.13
N GLY A 126 -31.93 -4.75 -14.78
CA GLY A 126 -32.21 -4.40 -16.16
C GLY A 126 -33.63 -3.99 -16.48
N LYS A 127 -34.34 -3.41 -15.49
CA LYS A 127 -35.74 -2.94 -15.67
C LYS A 127 -35.85 -1.45 -15.96
N GLY A 128 -34.73 -0.75 -15.99
CA GLY A 128 -34.67 0.69 -16.28
C GLY A 128 -35.08 1.59 -15.11
N ARG A 129 -35.48 1.04 -13.95
CA ARG A 129 -35.97 1.87 -12.84
C ARG A 129 -34.89 2.68 -12.14
N PHE A 130 -33.63 2.27 -12.24
CA PHE A 130 -32.49 3.01 -11.69
C PHE A 130 -31.92 4.05 -12.67
N ILE A 131 -32.25 3.95 -13.97
CA ILE A 131 -31.71 4.83 -15.02
C ILE A 131 -31.94 6.33 -14.72
N PRO A 132 -33.12 6.79 -14.25
CA PRO A 132 -33.28 8.21 -13.92
C PRO A 132 -32.29 8.72 -12.88
N GLN A 133 -32.03 7.95 -11.84
CA GLN A 133 -31.05 8.32 -10.82
C GLN A 133 -29.61 8.19 -11.30
N ILE A 134 -29.28 7.22 -12.14
CA ILE A 134 -27.97 7.13 -12.81
C ILE A 134 -27.75 8.39 -13.65
N ILE A 135 -28.75 8.83 -14.40
CA ILE A 135 -28.70 10.08 -15.20
C ILE A 135 -28.42 11.28 -14.30
N ASN A 136 -29.14 11.40 -13.19
CA ASN A 136 -28.94 12.49 -12.20
C ASN A 136 -27.50 12.49 -11.66
N GLY A 137 -26.97 11.32 -11.28
CA GLY A 137 -25.61 11.19 -10.77
C GLY A 137 -24.54 11.49 -11.80
N VAL A 138 -24.72 11.02 -13.04
CA VAL A 138 -23.84 11.35 -14.16
C VAL A 138 -23.86 12.84 -14.45
N TRP A 139 -25.06 13.44 -14.48
CA TRP A 139 -25.22 14.87 -14.71
C TRP A 139 -24.54 15.70 -13.63
N GLN A 140 -24.84 15.41 -12.35
CA GLN A 140 -24.22 16.07 -11.21
C GLN A 140 -22.68 15.97 -11.26
N THR A 141 -22.15 14.80 -11.62
CA THR A 141 -20.70 14.60 -11.73
C THR A 141 -20.09 15.43 -12.86
N CYS A 142 -20.78 15.57 -14.00
CA CYS A 142 -20.35 16.44 -15.10
C CYS A 142 -20.36 17.92 -14.74
N GLU A 143 -21.21 18.36 -13.80
CA GLU A 143 -21.28 19.75 -13.33
C GLU A 143 -20.24 20.08 -12.24
N MET A 144 -19.54 19.11 -11.70
CA MET A 144 -18.49 19.38 -10.70
C MET A 144 -17.35 20.21 -11.30
N SER A 145 -16.83 21.17 -10.53
CA SER A 145 -15.68 22.00 -10.95
C SER A 145 -14.42 21.18 -11.20
N SER A 146 -14.18 20.15 -10.38
CA SER A 146 -13.05 19.22 -10.54
C SER A 146 -13.45 17.82 -10.08
N TRP A 147 -12.79 16.80 -10.65
CA TRP A 147 -12.86 15.40 -10.20
C TRP A 147 -11.72 15.03 -9.26
N ALA A 148 -10.75 15.94 -9.07
CA ALA A 148 -9.63 15.77 -8.15
C ALA A 148 -9.97 16.25 -6.73
N LEU A 149 -9.33 15.67 -5.73
CA LEU A 149 -9.50 16.03 -4.32
C LEU A 149 -8.81 17.34 -3.99
N SER A 150 -9.36 18.10 -3.02
CA SER A 150 -8.80 19.37 -2.55
C SER A 150 -7.32 19.27 -2.15
N ALA A 151 -6.96 18.19 -1.45
CA ALA A 151 -5.58 17.94 -1.03
C ALA A 151 -4.60 17.69 -2.20
N HIS A 152 -5.10 17.24 -3.36
CA HIS A 152 -4.30 16.97 -4.55
C HIS A 152 -4.24 18.17 -5.50
N LEU A 153 -5.26 19.04 -5.47
CA LEU A 153 -5.30 20.26 -6.27
C LEU A 153 -4.14 21.22 -5.98
N VAL A 154 -3.52 21.15 -4.79
CA VAL A 154 -2.30 21.92 -4.49
C VAL A 154 -1.10 21.59 -5.42
N THR A 155 -1.20 20.57 -6.23
CA THR A 155 -0.21 20.26 -7.30
C THR A 155 -0.43 21.10 -8.57
N GLN A 156 -1.56 21.82 -8.68
CA GLN A 156 -1.80 22.80 -9.75
C GLN A 156 -0.72 23.89 -9.74
N LYS A 157 -0.59 24.62 -10.84
CA LYS A 157 0.34 25.76 -10.94
C LYS A 157 0.07 26.83 -9.88
N SER A 158 -1.20 27.05 -9.55
CA SER A 158 -1.64 27.99 -8.48
C SER A 158 -1.17 27.59 -7.09
N LYS A 159 -0.83 26.30 -6.84
CA LYS A 159 -0.53 25.73 -5.51
C LYS A 159 -1.66 25.90 -4.48
N ARG A 160 -2.91 26.08 -4.94
CA ARG A 160 -4.10 26.29 -4.12
C ARG A 160 -5.04 25.08 -4.22
N SER A 161 -5.91 24.90 -3.24
CA SER A 161 -6.86 23.79 -3.18
C SER A 161 -8.17 24.03 -3.97
N LEU A 162 -8.43 25.27 -4.39
CA LEU A 162 -9.58 25.56 -5.23
C LEU A 162 -9.28 25.20 -6.70
N PRO A 163 -10.18 24.49 -7.42
CA PRO A 163 -9.96 24.12 -8.81
C PRO A 163 -9.71 25.31 -9.73
N ASP A 164 -8.66 25.25 -10.53
CA ASP A 164 -8.45 26.15 -11.68
C ASP A 164 -9.13 25.53 -12.91
N PHE A 165 -10.11 26.24 -13.47
CA PHE A 165 -10.87 25.76 -14.62
C PHE A 165 -10.03 25.63 -15.91
N ASN A 166 -8.87 26.31 -15.98
CA ASN A 166 -7.92 26.22 -17.10
C ASN A 166 -6.94 25.06 -16.97
N GLU A 167 -6.88 24.39 -15.80
CA GLU A 167 -5.92 23.31 -15.54
C GLU A 167 -6.62 22.04 -15.07
N GLN A 168 -6.81 21.09 -15.98
CA GLN A 168 -7.35 19.80 -15.61
C GLN A 168 -6.26 18.96 -14.91
N LEU A 169 -6.57 18.47 -13.71
CA LEU A 169 -5.69 17.61 -12.94
C LEU A 169 -6.23 16.18 -12.89
N ILE A 170 -5.40 15.23 -13.27
CA ILE A 170 -5.69 13.81 -13.08
C ILE A 170 -4.94 13.33 -11.84
N ASP A 171 -5.68 13.13 -10.76
CA ASP A 171 -5.24 12.46 -9.54
C ASP A 171 -5.88 11.08 -9.44
N LEU A 172 -5.73 10.41 -8.30
CA LEU A 172 -6.33 9.09 -8.03
C LEU A 172 -7.84 9.10 -8.28
N THR A 173 -8.54 10.09 -7.73
CA THR A 173 -10.00 10.16 -7.75
C THR A 173 -10.55 10.62 -9.10
N ALA A 174 -9.87 11.54 -9.78
CA ALA A 174 -10.23 11.90 -11.15
C ALA A 174 -10.04 10.71 -12.11
N GLY A 175 -8.97 9.94 -11.89
CA GLY A 175 -8.74 8.69 -12.62
C GLY A 175 -9.83 7.66 -12.36
N ASP A 176 -10.15 7.37 -11.08
CA ASP A 176 -11.20 6.43 -10.71
C ASP A 176 -12.56 6.82 -11.28
N LEU A 177 -12.91 8.10 -11.17
CA LEU A 177 -14.17 8.62 -11.71
C LEU A 177 -14.21 8.53 -13.23
N GLY A 178 -13.10 8.84 -13.90
CA GLY A 178 -12.95 8.69 -15.35
C GLY A 178 -13.15 7.24 -15.81
N SER A 179 -12.51 6.29 -15.12
CA SER A 179 -12.66 4.86 -15.38
C SER A 179 -14.11 4.39 -15.12
N PHE A 180 -14.68 4.74 -13.98
CA PHE A 180 -16.05 4.39 -13.59
C PHE A 180 -17.07 4.94 -14.60
N LEU A 181 -16.96 6.22 -14.98
CA LEU A 181 -17.84 6.85 -15.95
C LEU A 181 -17.66 6.32 -17.38
N SER A 182 -16.46 5.85 -17.73
CA SER A 182 -16.20 5.19 -19.01
C SER A 182 -16.95 3.86 -19.12
N TRP A 183 -16.97 3.06 -18.04
CA TRP A 183 -17.80 1.86 -17.96
C TRP A 183 -19.29 2.20 -17.97
N THR A 184 -19.72 3.23 -17.24
CA THR A 184 -21.11 3.70 -17.23
C THR A 184 -21.55 4.13 -18.62
N TYR A 185 -20.71 4.87 -19.34
CA TYR A 185 -20.96 5.23 -20.74
C TYR A 185 -21.05 3.98 -21.63
N TYR A 186 -20.12 3.04 -21.49
CA TYR A 186 -20.13 1.80 -22.29
C TYR A 186 -21.44 1.02 -22.12
N PHE A 187 -21.94 0.86 -20.91
CA PHE A 187 -23.14 0.09 -20.65
C PHE A 187 -24.43 0.85 -20.99
N PHE A 188 -24.49 2.16 -20.74
CA PHE A 188 -25.76 2.89 -20.70
C PHE A 188 -25.90 4.03 -21.74
N ASN A 189 -24.92 4.29 -22.62
CA ASN A 189 -25.04 5.40 -23.57
C ASN A 189 -26.34 5.34 -24.39
N LYS A 190 -26.77 4.15 -24.84
CA LYS A 190 -28.01 3.96 -25.60
C LYS A 190 -29.26 4.24 -24.75
N GLU A 191 -29.23 3.91 -23.47
CA GLU A 191 -30.34 4.17 -22.56
C GLU A 191 -30.42 5.69 -22.24
N PHE A 192 -29.29 6.35 -22.11
CA PHE A 192 -29.23 7.81 -21.99
C PHE A 192 -29.78 8.49 -23.22
N ASP A 193 -29.42 8.02 -24.42
CA ASP A 193 -29.91 8.57 -25.67
C ASP A 193 -31.42 8.40 -25.87
N LYS A 194 -32.02 7.33 -25.36
CA LYS A 194 -33.47 7.18 -25.34
C LYS A 194 -34.17 8.28 -24.52
N SER A 195 -33.54 8.71 -23.42
CA SER A 195 -34.05 9.81 -22.60
C SER A 195 -33.76 11.17 -23.24
N ASN A 196 -32.51 11.45 -23.55
CA ASN A 196 -32.04 12.61 -24.30
C ASN A 196 -30.59 12.43 -24.74
N PRO A 197 -30.25 12.50 -26.04
CA PRO A 197 -28.90 12.33 -26.54
C PRO A 197 -27.85 13.32 -26.00
N ILE A 198 -28.30 14.44 -25.42
CA ILE A 198 -27.39 15.42 -24.82
C ILE A 198 -26.68 14.84 -23.57
N ILE A 199 -27.28 13.84 -22.88
CA ILE A 199 -26.74 13.23 -21.69
C ILE A 199 -25.45 12.47 -22.03
N SER A 200 -25.52 11.56 -23.00
CA SER A 200 -24.36 10.78 -23.44
C SER A 200 -23.27 11.66 -24.06
N LYS A 201 -23.67 12.68 -24.85
CA LYS A 201 -22.74 13.66 -25.43
C LYS A 201 -22.00 14.46 -24.36
N LYS A 202 -22.72 14.94 -23.34
CA LYS A 202 -22.12 15.68 -22.21
C LYS A 202 -21.15 14.81 -21.44
N LEU A 203 -21.54 13.59 -21.10
CA LEU A 203 -20.67 12.65 -20.41
C LEU A 203 -19.40 12.37 -21.24
N ARG A 204 -19.56 12.03 -22.52
CA ARG A 204 -18.43 11.76 -23.42
C ARG A 204 -17.48 12.95 -23.56
N LYS A 205 -18.04 14.18 -23.63
CA LYS A 205 -17.24 15.40 -23.69
C LYS A 205 -16.46 15.63 -22.40
N ASN A 206 -17.08 15.46 -21.24
CA ASN A 206 -16.38 15.61 -19.96
C ASN A 206 -15.23 14.60 -19.82
N LEU A 207 -15.43 13.35 -20.23
CA LEU A 207 -14.39 12.33 -20.25
C LEU A 207 -13.24 12.70 -21.21
N GLN A 208 -13.56 13.30 -22.37
CA GLN A 208 -12.54 13.79 -23.31
C GLN A 208 -11.72 14.92 -22.68
N ASP A 209 -12.41 15.97 -22.21
CA ASP A 209 -11.78 17.22 -21.78
C ASP A 209 -11.01 17.06 -20.46
N ARG A 210 -11.48 16.18 -19.56
CA ARG A 210 -10.91 16.05 -18.21
C ARG A 210 -9.92 14.91 -18.06
N ILE A 211 -10.00 13.88 -18.92
CA ILE A 211 -9.18 12.67 -18.80
C ILE A 211 -8.35 12.41 -20.04
N LEU A 212 -9.00 12.21 -21.22
CA LEU A 212 -8.28 11.74 -22.40
C LEU A 212 -7.28 12.78 -22.91
N ASP A 213 -7.75 13.99 -23.21
CA ASP A 213 -6.88 15.03 -23.76
C ASP A 213 -5.76 15.42 -22.76
N PRO A 214 -6.04 15.72 -21.46
CA PRO A 214 -4.99 16.07 -20.53
C PRO A 214 -3.93 14.97 -20.34
N TYR A 215 -4.33 13.69 -20.37
CA TYR A 215 -3.36 12.60 -20.25
C TYR A 215 -2.37 12.55 -21.42
N MET A 216 -2.81 12.78 -22.64
CA MET A 216 -1.94 12.75 -23.82
C MET A 216 -1.14 14.03 -24.02
N GLU A 217 -1.68 15.17 -23.59
CA GLU A 217 -1.06 16.48 -23.77
C GLU A 217 -0.02 16.79 -22.69
N ARG A 218 -0.20 16.26 -21.45
CA ARG A 218 0.66 16.53 -20.29
C ARG A 218 1.59 15.36 -20.00
N SER A 219 2.85 15.66 -19.70
CA SER A 219 3.87 14.72 -19.24
C SER A 219 4.45 15.12 -17.88
N ASP A 220 3.81 16.08 -17.20
CA ASP A 220 4.25 16.69 -15.97
C ASP A 220 3.46 16.21 -14.74
N TYR A 221 2.50 15.32 -14.90
CA TYR A 221 1.92 14.63 -13.76
C TYR A 221 2.99 13.76 -13.09
N TRP A 222 3.34 14.09 -11.84
CA TRP A 222 4.44 13.44 -11.13
C TRP A 222 4.30 11.90 -11.07
N TRP A 223 3.07 11.40 -10.95
CA TRP A 223 2.80 9.96 -10.91
C TRP A 223 3.08 9.23 -12.23
N GLN A 224 3.13 9.92 -13.37
CA GLN A 224 3.54 9.31 -14.64
C GLN A 224 5.00 8.87 -14.62
N ALA A 225 5.80 9.54 -13.81
CA ALA A 225 7.22 9.25 -13.59
C ALA A 225 8.10 9.24 -14.86
N PHE A 226 7.67 9.91 -15.96
CA PHE A 226 8.45 9.93 -17.20
C PHE A 226 9.84 10.53 -17.02
N ASN A 227 9.97 11.53 -16.14
CA ASN A 227 11.23 12.21 -15.83
C ASN A 227 11.90 11.65 -14.56
N ALA A 228 11.43 10.50 -14.04
CA ALA A 228 11.97 9.90 -12.84
C ALA A 228 13.43 9.48 -13.04
N GLN A 229 14.29 9.90 -12.11
CA GLN A 229 15.66 9.42 -11.98
C GLN A 229 15.65 8.09 -11.20
N PRO A 230 16.74 7.31 -11.20
CA PRO A 230 16.82 6.04 -10.46
C PRO A 230 16.50 6.15 -8.97
N SER A 231 16.76 7.31 -8.35
CA SER A 231 16.47 7.61 -6.95
C SER A 231 15.07 8.20 -6.72
N THR A 232 14.29 8.45 -7.78
CA THR A 232 12.95 9.03 -7.65
C THR A 232 11.99 7.96 -7.18
N MET A 233 11.33 8.19 -6.05
CA MET A 233 10.26 7.33 -5.55
C MET A 233 9.10 7.30 -6.55
N VAL A 234 8.66 6.10 -6.91
CA VAL A 234 7.48 5.86 -7.75
C VAL A 234 6.52 4.98 -6.97
N ASN A 235 5.52 5.58 -6.37
CA ASN A 235 4.60 4.92 -5.45
C ASN A 235 3.31 4.40 -6.14
N ASN A 236 2.34 3.98 -5.34
CA ASN A 236 1.06 3.41 -5.74
C ASN A 236 0.22 4.27 -6.70
N TRP A 237 0.41 5.59 -6.73
CA TRP A 237 -0.31 6.45 -7.68
C TRP A 237 -0.03 6.07 -9.13
N ASN A 238 1.18 5.63 -9.42
CA ASN A 238 1.57 5.29 -10.78
C ASN A 238 0.71 4.14 -11.37
N PRO A 239 0.68 2.93 -10.81
CA PRO A 239 -0.13 1.85 -11.37
C PRO A 239 -1.63 2.14 -11.25
N TRP A 240 -2.05 2.85 -10.21
CA TRP A 240 -3.46 3.19 -9.99
C TRP A 240 -3.98 4.14 -11.09
N CYS A 241 -3.33 5.27 -11.30
CA CYS A 241 -3.73 6.21 -12.35
C CYS A 241 -3.61 5.57 -13.75
N ASN A 242 -2.53 4.83 -14.03
CA ASN A 242 -2.35 4.19 -15.34
C ASN A 242 -3.39 3.08 -15.62
N PHE A 243 -3.83 2.32 -14.62
CA PHE A 243 -4.97 1.42 -14.78
C PHE A 243 -6.22 2.16 -15.23
N ASN A 244 -6.51 3.29 -14.60
CA ASN A 244 -7.67 4.10 -14.94
C ASN A 244 -7.55 4.71 -16.35
N MET A 245 -6.36 5.20 -16.72
CA MET A 245 -6.12 5.73 -18.08
C MET A 245 -6.26 4.63 -19.13
N LEU A 246 -5.66 3.46 -18.88
CA LEU A 246 -5.82 2.31 -19.78
C LEU A 246 -7.30 1.97 -19.98
N THR A 247 -8.08 1.91 -18.91
CA THR A 247 -9.53 1.65 -18.96
C THR A 247 -10.26 2.67 -19.83
N CYS A 248 -10.00 3.96 -19.59
CA CYS A 248 -10.66 5.04 -20.34
C CYS A 248 -10.36 4.95 -21.85
N TYR A 249 -9.09 4.75 -22.23
CA TYR A 249 -8.71 4.66 -23.63
C TYR A 249 -9.23 3.41 -24.32
N LEU A 250 -9.22 2.26 -23.65
CA LEU A 250 -9.76 1.02 -24.21
C LEU A 250 -11.27 1.09 -24.45
N LEU A 251 -12.00 1.82 -23.60
CA LEU A 251 -13.45 1.95 -23.71
C LEU A 251 -13.90 3.07 -24.67
N LEU A 252 -13.14 4.18 -24.75
CA LEU A 252 -13.64 5.42 -25.37
C LEU A 252 -12.91 5.82 -26.67
N GLU A 253 -11.62 5.46 -26.83
CA GLU A 253 -10.89 5.86 -28.04
C GLU A 253 -11.17 4.90 -29.18
N GLU A 254 -11.72 5.45 -30.25
CA GLU A 254 -12.12 4.67 -31.46
C GLU A 254 -11.04 4.68 -32.53
N ASN A 255 -10.13 5.66 -32.51
CA ASN A 255 -9.02 5.70 -33.45
C ASN A 255 -7.93 4.71 -33.00
N PRO A 256 -7.64 3.63 -33.74
CA PRO A 256 -6.73 2.58 -33.32
C PRO A 256 -5.28 3.06 -33.15
N ILE A 257 -4.86 4.10 -33.86
CA ILE A 257 -3.52 4.67 -33.76
C ILE A 257 -3.41 5.46 -32.44
N LYS A 258 -4.41 6.30 -32.15
CA LYS A 258 -4.45 7.06 -30.89
C LYS A 258 -4.57 6.12 -29.69
N GLN A 259 -5.43 5.10 -29.78
CA GLN A 259 -5.60 4.08 -28.74
C GLN A 259 -4.27 3.35 -28.46
N ALA A 260 -3.59 2.85 -29.49
CA ALA A 260 -2.31 2.18 -29.35
C ALA A 260 -1.23 3.07 -28.70
N LYS A 261 -1.16 4.35 -29.10
CA LYS A 261 -0.24 5.34 -28.51
C LYS A 261 -0.52 5.55 -27.02
N ALA A 262 -1.80 5.70 -26.65
CA ALA A 262 -2.17 5.89 -25.24
C ALA A 262 -1.87 4.63 -24.40
N VAL A 263 -2.19 3.44 -24.91
CA VAL A 263 -1.86 2.17 -24.26
C VAL A 263 -0.35 2.04 -24.07
N TYR A 264 0.45 2.29 -25.09
CA TYR A 264 1.91 2.22 -24.98
C TYR A 264 2.46 3.23 -23.98
N ARG A 265 1.91 4.45 -23.95
CA ARG A 265 2.26 5.47 -22.97
C ARG A 265 1.99 5.01 -21.52
N THR A 266 0.88 4.29 -21.28
CA THR A 266 0.65 3.68 -19.94
C THR A 266 1.70 2.62 -19.62
N MET A 267 2.15 1.81 -20.59
CA MET A 267 3.20 0.81 -20.41
C MET A 267 4.53 1.45 -19.99
N GLU A 268 4.94 2.52 -20.69
CA GLU A 268 6.14 3.29 -20.36
C GLU A 268 6.10 3.83 -18.92
N SER A 269 4.95 4.31 -18.49
CA SER A 269 4.75 4.83 -17.14
C SER A 269 4.76 3.71 -16.09
N VAL A 270 4.04 2.61 -16.30
CA VAL A 270 3.97 1.48 -15.34
C VAL A 270 5.33 0.78 -15.21
N ASP A 271 6.13 0.72 -16.28
CA ASP A 271 7.51 0.23 -16.19
C ASP A 271 8.35 1.03 -15.18
N LYS A 272 8.06 2.33 -14.96
CA LYS A 272 8.76 3.12 -13.93
C LYS A 272 8.46 2.61 -12.52
N PHE A 273 7.20 2.23 -12.25
CA PHE A 273 6.82 1.61 -10.98
C PHE A 273 7.48 0.24 -10.80
N ILE A 274 7.45 -0.62 -11.83
CA ILE A 274 8.09 -1.94 -11.78
C ILE A 274 9.60 -1.81 -11.61
N ASN A 275 10.23 -0.82 -12.26
CA ASN A 275 11.67 -0.57 -12.12
C ASN A 275 12.05 -0.08 -10.71
N TYR A 276 11.20 0.73 -10.06
CA TYR A 276 11.43 1.25 -8.71
C TYR A 276 11.36 0.14 -7.66
N ASN A 277 10.39 -0.78 -7.78
CA ASN A 277 10.21 -1.84 -6.80
C ASN A 277 11.37 -2.84 -6.81
N HIS A 278 11.71 -3.35 -5.64
CA HIS A 278 12.76 -4.34 -5.47
C HIS A 278 12.35 -5.72 -6.00
N GLU A 279 13.36 -6.54 -6.40
CA GLU A 279 13.14 -7.90 -6.90
C GLU A 279 12.46 -8.81 -5.87
N ASP A 280 12.66 -8.55 -4.58
CA ASP A 280 12.07 -9.32 -3.49
C ASP A 280 10.56 -9.09 -3.34
N GLY A 281 10.03 -8.03 -3.96
CA GLY A 281 8.61 -7.70 -3.96
C GLY A 281 8.07 -7.18 -2.63
N GLY A 282 8.93 -6.81 -1.68
CA GLY A 282 8.52 -6.17 -0.44
C GLY A 282 7.80 -4.85 -0.72
N CYS A 283 6.69 -4.60 -0.04
CA CYS A 283 5.96 -3.34 -0.16
C CYS A 283 6.38 -2.37 0.95
N GLU A 284 7.17 -1.35 0.61
CA GLU A 284 7.63 -0.33 1.57
C GLU A 284 6.49 0.38 2.28
N GLU A 285 5.36 0.59 1.58
CA GLU A 285 4.17 1.25 2.11
C GLU A 285 3.35 0.35 3.07
N GLY A 286 3.72 -0.92 3.19
CA GLY A 286 3.04 -1.92 4.00
C GLY A 286 1.79 -2.55 3.36
N PRO A 287 1.17 -3.55 4.04
CA PRO A 287 0.10 -4.36 3.47
C PRO A 287 -1.20 -3.60 3.19
N SER A 288 -1.49 -2.51 3.93
CA SER A 288 -2.68 -1.69 3.67
C SER A 288 -2.66 -1.01 2.31
N TYR A 289 -1.47 -0.73 1.77
CA TYR A 289 -1.30 -0.12 0.46
C TYR A 289 -1.12 -1.13 -0.67
N TRP A 290 -0.88 -2.40 -0.35
CA TRP A 290 -0.66 -3.44 -1.34
C TRP A 290 -1.78 -3.50 -2.41
N GLY A 291 -3.04 -3.39 -1.99
CA GLY A 291 -4.20 -3.39 -2.89
C GLY A 291 -4.22 -2.22 -3.88
N HIS A 292 -3.61 -1.09 -3.50
CA HIS A 292 -3.49 0.13 -4.29
C HIS A 292 -2.18 0.21 -5.09
N ALA A 293 -1.16 -0.54 -4.69
CA ALA A 293 0.15 -0.65 -5.35
C ALA A 293 0.19 -1.91 -6.25
N ALA A 294 0.62 -3.04 -5.71
CA ALA A 294 0.72 -4.30 -6.45
C ALA A 294 -0.64 -4.81 -6.95
N GLY A 295 -1.73 -4.60 -6.20
CA GLY A 295 -3.08 -4.96 -6.63
C GLY A 295 -3.56 -4.14 -7.82
N LYS A 296 -3.31 -2.82 -7.86
CA LYS A 296 -3.64 -1.98 -9.03
C LYS A 296 -2.72 -2.24 -10.22
N MET A 297 -1.44 -2.53 -9.97
CA MET A 297 -0.55 -3.02 -11.03
C MET A 297 -1.09 -4.32 -11.64
N TYR A 298 -1.56 -5.25 -10.81
CA TYR A 298 -2.19 -6.47 -11.29
C TYR A 298 -3.43 -6.20 -12.14
N ASP A 299 -4.36 -5.33 -11.69
CA ASP A 299 -5.54 -4.96 -12.48
C ASP A 299 -5.13 -4.36 -13.83
N TYR A 300 -4.11 -3.50 -13.84
CA TYR A 300 -3.53 -2.95 -15.06
C TYR A 300 -3.01 -4.05 -15.99
N LEU A 301 -2.22 -4.99 -15.47
CA LEU A 301 -1.64 -6.09 -16.24
C LEU A 301 -2.72 -7.06 -16.76
N GLN A 302 -3.76 -7.33 -15.96
CA GLN A 302 -4.89 -8.16 -16.38
C GLN A 302 -5.66 -7.51 -17.51
N LEU A 303 -5.96 -6.21 -17.38
CA LEU A 303 -6.69 -5.46 -18.40
C LEU A 303 -5.89 -5.37 -19.71
N LEU A 304 -4.58 -5.07 -19.63
CA LEU A 304 -3.68 -5.05 -20.77
C LEU A 304 -3.59 -6.42 -21.46
N SER A 305 -3.46 -7.48 -20.69
CA SER A 305 -3.43 -8.85 -21.20
C SER A 305 -4.75 -9.21 -21.90
N ASN A 306 -5.90 -8.87 -21.31
CA ASN A 306 -7.20 -9.08 -21.93
C ASN A 306 -7.33 -8.29 -23.25
N ALA A 307 -6.97 -7.01 -23.23
CA ALA A 307 -7.06 -6.13 -24.40
C ALA A 307 -6.14 -6.54 -25.56
N THR A 308 -5.11 -7.34 -25.29
CA THR A 308 -4.14 -7.85 -26.28
C THR A 308 -4.25 -9.36 -26.51
N ASN A 309 -5.32 -9.99 -26.04
CA ASN A 309 -5.54 -11.45 -26.10
C ASN A 309 -4.32 -12.26 -25.60
N GLY A 310 -3.73 -11.82 -24.49
CA GLY A 310 -2.58 -12.47 -23.84
C GLY A 310 -1.21 -12.19 -24.48
N LYS A 311 -1.13 -11.47 -25.60
CA LYS A 311 0.14 -11.22 -26.32
C LYS A 311 1.07 -10.31 -25.53
N VAL A 312 0.52 -9.32 -24.81
CA VAL A 312 1.27 -8.45 -23.90
C VAL A 312 0.98 -8.87 -22.48
N SER A 313 1.81 -9.74 -21.93
CA SER A 313 1.71 -10.28 -20.56
C SER A 313 3.09 -10.50 -19.97
N ILE A 314 3.28 -10.11 -18.71
CA ILE A 314 4.51 -10.26 -17.92
C ILE A 314 4.26 -11.02 -16.61
N PHE A 315 3.18 -11.77 -16.48
CA PHE A 315 2.84 -12.52 -15.27
C PHE A 315 3.84 -13.61 -14.89
N ASN A 316 4.69 -14.05 -15.83
CA ASN A 316 5.75 -15.03 -15.56
C ASN A 316 7.03 -14.42 -14.98
N GLU A 317 7.13 -13.09 -14.89
CA GLU A 317 8.30 -12.42 -14.34
C GLU A 317 8.33 -12.60 -12.80
N PRO A 318 9.49 -13.00 -12.22
CA PRO A 318 9.59 -13.27 -10.78
C PRO A 318 9.17 -12.12 -9.89
N ILE A 319 9.54 -10.88 -10.24
CA ILE A 319 9.16 -9.69 -9.47
C ILE A 319 7.64 -9.53 -9.38
N ILE A 320 6.90 -9.81 -10.46
CA ILE A 320 5.43 -9.71 -10.47
C ILE A 320 4.82 -10.70 -9.49
N LYS A 321 5.34 -11.94 -9.44
CA LYS A 321 4.93 -12.94 -8.45
C LYS A 321 5.29 -12.50 -7.03
N ASN A 322 6.52 -12.05 -6.79
CA ASN A 322 7.01 -11.66 -5.47
C ASN A 322 6.19 -10.50 -4.89
N MET A 323 5.90 -9.47 -5.69
CA MET A 323 5.02 -8.36 -5.30
C MET A 323 3.60 -8.83 -4.94
N GLY A 324 3.08 -9.83 -5.67
CA GLY A 324 1.79 -10.45 -5.37
C GLY A 324 1.79 -11.16 -4.02
N GLU A 325 2.77 -12.00 -3.76
CA GLU A 325 2.84 -12.85 -2.57
C GLU A 325 3.07 -12.10 -1.25
N TYR A 326 3.54 -10.84 -1.30
CA TYR A 326 3.80 -10.03 -0.12
C TYR A 326 2.60 -9.96 0.83
N ILE A 327 1.38 -9.78 0.31
CA ILE A 327 0.17 -9.63 1.13
C ILE A 327 -0.12 -10.86 1.98
N ALA A 328 0.07 -12.05 1.43
CA ALA A 328 -0.14 -13.31 2.15
C ALA A 328 0.95 -13.55 3.21
N LYS A 329 2.20 -13.18 2.90
CA LYS A 329 3.35 -13.34 3.82
C LYS A 329 3.33 -12.34 4.97
N SER A 330 2.75 -11.14 4.78
CA SER A 330 2.59 -10.10 5.81
C SER A 330 1.39 -10.32 6.73
N TYR A 331 0.51 -11.28 6.43
CA TYR A 331 -0.67 -11.59 7.24
C TYR A 331 -0.29 -12.47 8.45
N VAL A 332 -0.59 -11.97 9.64
CA VAL A 332 -0.28 -12.65 10.91
C VAL A 332 -1.39 -13.64 11.30
N GLY A 333 -2.64 -13.23 11.15
CA GLY A 333 -3.83 -14.01 11.53
C GLY A 333 -4.92 -13.14 12.17
N ASN A 334 -6.17 -13.60 12.15
CA ASN A 334 -7.31 -12.93 12.77
C ASN A 334 -7.49 -11.46 12.36
N GLY A 335 -7.18 -11.13 11.10
CA GLY A 335 -7.23 -9.78 10.57
C GLY A 335 -6.05 -8.90 10.97
N TRP A 336 -5.03 -9.43 11.65
CA TRP A 336 -3.81 -8.70 11.95
C TRP A 336 -2.76 -8.89 10.85
N VAL A 337 -2.07 -7.82 10.53
CA VAL A 337 -0.99 -7.78 9.54
C VAL A 337 0.24 -7.10 10.13
N VAL A 338 1.41 -7.36 9.55
CA VAL A 338 2.61 -6.57 9.83
C VAL A 338 2.42 -5.17 9.28
N ASN A 339 2.43 -4.16 10.14
CA ASN A 339 2.01 -2.81 9.81
C ASN A 339 3.14 -1.78 9.84
N PHE A 340 4.30 -2.11 9.27
CA PHE A 340 5.35 -1.11 9.08
C PHE A 340 4.88 0.05 8.18
N ALA A 341 5.51 1.20 8.30
CA ALA A 341 5.15 2.45 7.63
C ALA A 341 3.71 2.93 7.97
N ASP A 342 2.99 3.51 7.01
CA ASP A 342 1.63 4.02 7.23
C ASP A 342 0.53 2.94 7.18
N ALA A 343 0.90 1.66 7.28
CA ALA A 343 -0.06 0.59 7.25
C ALA A 343 -0.90 0.52 8.53
N SER A 344 -2.20 0.21 8.39
CA SER A 344 -3.02 -0.21 9.52
C SER A 344 -2.60 -1.61 9.98
N ALA A 345 -2.64 -1.86 11.29
CA ALA A 345 -2.39 -3.19 11.84
C ALA A 345 -3.54 -4.18 11.56
N LYS A 346 -4.68 -3.69 11.09
CA LYS A 346 -5.84 -4.49 10.66
C LYS A 346 -5.98 -4.47 9.14
N GLY A 347 -6.22 -5.64 8.56
CA GLY A 347 -6.41 -5.80 7.12
C GLY A 347 -6.20 -7.25 6.69
N GLY A 348 -5.93 -7.43 5.42
CA GLY A 348 -5.71 -8.74 4.79
C GLY A 348 -5.76 -8.63 3.26
N GLY A 349 -6.22 -7.48 2.76
CA GLY A 349 -6.43 -7.23 1.34
C GLY A 349 -7.78 -7.76 0.83
N GLU A 350 -8.09 -7.50 -0.43
CA GLU A 350 -9.31 -7.93 -1.10
C GLU A 350 -9.16 -9.37 -1.62
N ALA A 351 -9.93 -10.31 -1.10
CA ALA A 351 -9.82 -11.73 -1.44
C ALA A 351 -9.93 -11.98 -2.95
N GLY A 352 -10.86 -11.31 -3.65
CA GLY A 352 -11.04 -11.46 -5.09
C GLY A 352 -9.80 -11.04 -5.90
N VAL A 353 -9.17 -9.92 -5.55
CA VAL A 353 -7.93 -9.46 -6.21
C VAL A 353 -6.77 -10.42 -5.95
N ILE A 354 -6.60 -10.84 -4.69
CA ILE A 354 -5.53 -11.77 -4.29
C ILE A 354 -5.67 -13.10 -5.02
N PHE A 355 -6.91 -13.60 -5.13
CA PHE A 355 -7.21 -14.86 -5.82
C PHE A 355 -6.84 -14.79 -7.30
N ARG A 356 -7.34 -13.78 -8.02
CA ARG A 356 -7.08 -13.59 -9.45
C ARG A 356 -5.59 -13.37 -9.75
N TYR A 357 -4.93 -12.57 -8.90
CA TYR A 357 -3.49 -12.36 -9.01
C TYR A 357 -2.75 -13.69 -8.80
N GLY A 358 -3.11 -14.44 -7.75
CA GLY A 358 -2.55 -15.78 -7.48
C GLY A 358 -2.70 -16.76 -8.65
N GLN A 359 -3.86 -16.74 -9.33
CA GLN A 359 -4.07 -17.53 -10.55
C GLN A 359 -3.12 -17.09 -11.67
N ALA A 360 -3.01 -15.78 -11.92
CA ALA A 360 -2.19 -15.24 -13.02
C ALA A 360 -0.70 -15.55 -12.84
N VAL A 361 -0.17 -15.49 -11.62
CA VAL A 361 1.25 -15.77 -11.31
C VAL A 361 1.50 -17.23 -10.83
N LYS A 362 0.48 -18.07 -10.87
CA LYS A 362 0.53 -19.48 -10.44
C LYS A 362 1.01 -19.65 -9.00
N SER A 363 0.53 -18.81 -8.09
CA SER A 363 0.80 -18.91 -6.65
C SER A 363 -0.37 -19.59 -5.95
N THR A 364 -0.17 -20.81 -5.50
CA THR A 364 -1.16 -21.56 -4.70
C THR A 364 -1.33 -20.94 -3.32
N ASP A 365 -0.27 -20.37 -2.74
CA ASP A 365 -0.32 -19.69 -1.45
C ASP A 365 -1.27 -18.49 -1.48
N MET A 366 -1.20 -17.66 -2.53
CA MET A 366 -2.13 -16.53 -2.70
C MET A 366 -3.56 -17.01 -2.87
N GLN A 367 -3.81 -18.04 -3.69
CA GLN A 367 -5.15 -18.57 -3.92
C GLN A 367 -5.75 -19.15 -2.64
N SER A 368 -4.98 -19.95 -1.89
CA SER A 368 -5.41 -20.53 -0.62
C SER A 368 -5.61 -19.48 0.47
N PHE A 369 -4.78 -18.44 0.49
CA PHE A 369 -4.91 -17.30 1.40
C PHE A 369 -6.18 -16.49 1.10
N ALA A 370 -6.49 -16.23 -0.16
CA ALA A 370 -7.73 -15.57 -0.56
C ALA A 370 -8.96 -16.37 -0.12
N ALA A 371 -8.94 -17.70 -0.30
CA ALA A 371 -9.99 -18.60 0.18
C ALA A 371 -10.08 -18.60 1.71
N TYR A 372 -8.97 -18.46 2.42
CA TYR A 372 -8.96 -18.30 3.88
C TYR A 372 -9.64 -16.98 4.30
N LEU A 373 -9.32 -15.87 3.64
CA LEU A 373 -9.96 -14.58 3.94
C LEU A 373 -11.47 -14.65 3.78
N ILE A 374 -11.97 -15.10 2.63
CA ILE A 374 -13.41 -15.16 2.35
C ILE A 374 -14.14 -16.12 3.31
N SER A 375 -13.50 -17.21 3.74
CA SER A 375 -14.08 -18.16 4.70
C SER A 375 -14.25 -17.60 6.12
N ARG A 376 -13.54 -16.52 6.45
CA ARG A 376 -13.59 -15.84 7.74
C ARG A 376 -14.54 -14.64 7.75
N GLU A 377 -14.88 -14.13 6.60
CA GLU A 377 -15.84 -13.04 6.46
C GLU A 377 -17.26 -13.55 6.60
N LYS A 378 -18.02 -12.94 7.51
CA LYS A 378 -19.41 -13.37 7.77
C LYS A 378 -20.37 -13.06 6.62
N ASN A 379 -19.99 -12.14 5.71
CA ASN A 379 -20.88 -11.57 4.70
C ASN A 379 -20.39 -11.74 3.25
N GLY A 380 -19.24 -12.31 2.98
CA GLY A 380 -18.74 -12.55 1.61
C GLY A 380 -18.58 -11.29 0.75
N ASP A 381 -18.30 -10.14 1.34
CA ASP A 381 -18.65 -8.80 0.84
C ASP A 381 -17.69 -8.16 -0.16
N ASP A 382 -16.73 -8.89 -0.70
CA ASP A 382 -15.74 -8.28 -1.64
C ASP A 382 -16.28 -8.06 -3.07
N ILE A 383 -17.59 -8.11 -3.27
CA ILE A 383 -18.21 -7.85 -4.58
C ILE A 383 -18.34 -6.37 -4.88
N ASN A 384 -18.46 -5.51 -3.85
CA ASN A 384 -18.59 -4.08 -4.05
C ASN A 384 -17.23 -3.38 -3.86
N ALA A 385 -16.44 -3.34 -4.92
CA ALA A 385 -15.22 -2.54 -4.94
C ALA A 385 -15.52 -1.03 -5.09
N GLY A 386 -16.72 -0.59 -4.73
CA GLY A 386 -17.16 0.78 -4.77
C GLY A 386 -17.03 1.37 -6.19
N ARG A 387 -16.17 2.36 -6.35
CA ARG A 387 -15.90 3.06 -7.61
C ARG A 387 -15.18 2.23 -8.68
N ASP A 388 -14.75 0.99 -8.38
CA ASP A 388 -14.02 0.15 -9.32
C ASP A 388 -14.92 -0.94 -9.92
N ILE A 389 -15.66 -0.61 -10.97
CA ILE A 389 -16.53 -1.55 -11.70
C ILE A 389 -15.74 -2.77 -12.20
N PHE A 390 -14.52 -2.58 -12.69
CA PHE A 390 -13.71 -3.68 -13.20
C PHE A 390 -13.41 -4.71 -12.10
N ARG A 391 -12.95 -4.25 -10.93
CA ARG A 391 -12.74 -5.16 -9.77
C ARG A 391 -14.03 -5.87 -9.36
N THR A 392 -15.12 -5.12 -9.23
CA THR A 392 -16.42 -5.66 -8.86
C THR A 392 -16.85 -6.79 -9.83
N LEU A 393 -16.80 -6.54 -11.14
CA LEU A 393 -17.17 -7.53 -12.13
C LEU A 393 -16.22 -8.74 -12.11
N GLU A 394 -14.91 -8.51 -12.06
CA GLU A 394 -13.93 -9.60 -11.99
C GLU A 394 -14.06 -10.43 -10.70
N ASN A 395 -14.38 -9.80 -9.56
CA ASN A 395 -14.63 -10.52 -8.31
C ASN A 395 -15.87 -11.40 -8.42
N ILE A 396 -16.96 -10.90 -8.99
CA ILE A 396 -18.18 -11.69 -9.27
C ILE A 396 -17.85 -12.89 -10.17
N ALA A 397 -17.12 -12.68 -11.27
CA ALA A 397 -16.77 -13.75 -12.22
C ALA A 397 -15.96 -14.89 -11.58
N ASN A 398 -15.11 -14.56 -10.62
CA ASN A 398 -14.18 -15.52 -10.02
C ASN A 398 -14.66 -16.07 -8.67
N HIS A 399 -15.76 -15.58 -8.13
CA HIS A 399 -16.25 -15.93 -6.78
C HIS A 399 -16.43 -17.45 -6.58
N ASN A 400 -17.08 -18.14 -7.51
CA ASN A 400 -17.32 -19.58 -7.39
C ASN A 400 -16.00 -20.39 -7.35
N SER A 401 -15.01 -19.99 -8.14
CA SER A 401 -13.68 -20.63 -8.10
C SER A 401 -12.96 -20.33 -6.79
N LEU A 402 -13.10 -19.12 -6.27
CA LEU A 402 -12.51 -18.69 -5.00
C LEU A 402 -13.05 -19.52 -3.83
N ILE A 403 -14.38 -19.63 -3.67
CA ILE A 403 -15.01 -20.37 -2.55
C ILE A 403 -14.79 -21.89 -2.62
N GLN A 404 -14.51 -22.44 -3.81
CA GLN A 404 -14.17 -23.85 -3.98
C GLN A 404 -12.69 -24.16 -3.70
N THR A 405 -11.87 -23.14 -3.57
CA THR A 405 -10.43 -23.29 -3.31
C THR A 405 -10.19 -23.65 -1.85
N LYS A 406 -9.23 -24.54 -1.58
CA LYS A 406 -8.88 -24.94 -0.21
C LYS A 406 -8.33 -23.74 0.55
N ALA A 407 -9.01 -23.35 1.63
CA ALA A 407 -8.59 -22.27 2.51
C ALA A 407 -7.36 -22.66 3.35
N ALA A 408 -6.30 -21.88 3.30
CA ALA A 408 -5.12 -22.06 4.13
C ALA A 408 -4.31 -20.76 4.25
N LEU A 409 -3.63 -20.59 5.39
CA LEU A 409 -2.57 -19.60 5.54
C LEU A 409 -1.26 -20.14 4.94
N PRO A 410 -0.34 -19.25 4.49
CA PRO A 410 0.99 -19.65 4.05
C PRO A 410 1.73 -20.44 5.13
N LEU A 411 2.31 -21.58 4.75
CA LEU A 411 3.00 -22.49 5.68
C LEU A 411 4.45 -22.08 5.98
N ASN A 412 4.97 -21.05 5.31
CA ASN A 412 6.35 -20.60 5.45
C ASN A 412 6.67 -20.24 6.91
N THR A 413 7.76 -20.78 7.46
CA THR A 413 8.24 -20.45 8.80
C THR A 413 8.93 -19.08 8.85
N TYR A 414 9.33 -18.56 7.71
CA TYR A 414 9.91 -17.22 7.57
C TYR A 414 9.60 -16.60 6.20
N ALA A 415 9.73 -15.27 6.13
CA ALA A 415 9.84 -14.50 4.89
C ALA A 415 11.00 -13.50 5.06
N TRP A 416 11.89 -13.45 4.07
CA TRP A 416 13.01 -12.53 4.04
C TRP A 416 12.99 -11.73 2.74
N TYR A 417 13.08 -10.42 2.86
CA TYR A 417 13.12 -9.45 1.77
C TYR A 417 14.49 -8.77 1.80
N PRO A 418 15.50 -9.29 1.06
CA PRO A 418 16.89 -8.85 1.21
C PRO A 418 17.15 -7.41 0.77
N GLN A 419 16.34 -6.87 -0.12
CA GLN A 419 16.49 -5.51 -0.64
C GLN A 419 15.66 -4.51 0.16
N THR A 420 14.39 -4.85 0.48
CA THR A 420 13.53 -4.06 1.37
C THR A 420 13.94 -4.19 2.83
N GLN A 421 14.69 -5.26 3.16
CA GLN A 421 15.21 -5.58 4.49
C GLN A 421 14.11 -5.81 5.55
N PHE A 422 13.00 -6.45 5.15
CA PHE A 422 11.97 -6.95 6.05
C PHE A 422 12.20 -8.42 6.36
N CYS A 423 12.04 -8.78 7.62
CA CYS A 423 12.18 -10.15 8.11
C CYS A 423 10.97 -10.56 8.93
N TYR A 424 10.30 -11.66 8.53
CA TYR A 424 9.20 -12.26 9.29
C TYR A 424 9.58 -13.69 9.65
N MET A 425 9.31 -14.12 10.89
CA MET A 425 9.58 -15.47 11.38
C MET A 425 8.41 -15.99 12.20
N LYS A 426 8.14 -17.28 12.13
CA LYS A 426 7.08 -17.96 12.88
C LYS A 426 7.65 -19.17 13.63
N THR A 427 7.12 -19.43 14.81
CA THR A 427 7.44 -20.63 15.61
C THR A 427 6.23 -21.55 15.73
N SER A 428 6.48 -22.82 16.03
CA SER A 428 5.42 -23.80 16.25
C SER A 428 4.58 -23.54 17.51
N ASN A 429 5.10 -22.77 18.48
CA ASN A 429 4.39 -22.38 19.72
C ASN A 429 3.62 -21.06 19.60
N GLY A 430 3.33 -20.61 18.37
CA GLY A 430 2.42 -19.49 18.10
C GLY A 430 3.06 -18.11 18.07
N LEU A 431 4.38 -17.96 18.24
CA LEU A 431 5.03 -16.67 18.08
C LEU A 431 5.16 -16.32 16.60
N PHE A 432 4.80 -15.08 16.27
CA PHE A 432 5.10 -14.43 15.00
C PHE A 432 5.91 -13.16 15.28
N PHE A 433 7.09 -13.10 14.70
CA PHE A 433 8.02 -11.98 14.79
C PHE A 433 8.12 -11.30 13.44
N ALA A 434 8.12 -9.97 13.44
CA ALA A 434 8.41 -9.15 12.27
C ALA A 434 9.41 -8.05 12.65
N ALA A 435 10.43 -7.84 11.82
CA ALA A 435 11.40 -6.77 11.99
C ALA A 435 11.77 -6.15 10.65
N LYS A 436 12.29 -4.92 10.70
CA LYS A 436 12.83 -4.23 9.52
C LYS A 436 14.19 -3.60 9.83
N ALA A 437 15.00 -3.47 8.79
CA ALA A 437 16.17 -2.60 8.77
C ALA A 437 15.89 -1.39 7.87
N GLY A 438 16.42 -1.31 6.65
CA GLY A 438 16.10 -0.25 5.69
C GLY A 438 16.72 1.11 6.02
N TYR A 439 15.99 2.17 5.71
CA TYR A 439 16.44 3.55 5.90
C TYR A 439 15.27 4.51 6.21
N ASN A 440 15.59 5.67 6.82
CA ASN A 440 14.57 6.62 7.30
C ASN A 440 14.12 7.62 6.22
N ALA A 441 13.88 7.15 4.97
CA ALA A 441 13.26 7.91 3.89
C ALA A 441 12.56 7.00 2.87
N GLU A 442 12.07 5.85 3.31
CA GLU A 442 11.24 4.93 2.52
C GLU A 442 9.89 5.59 2.18
N SER A 443 9.12 4.98 1.28
CA SER A 443 7.76 5.44 1.01
C SER A 443 6.90 5.33 2.28
N HIS A 444 6.18 6.40 2.62
CA HIS A 444 5.39 6.49 3.86
C HIS A 444 6.19 6.28 5.16
N ASN A 445 7.42 6.72 5.17
CA ASN A 445 8.43 6.45 6.20
C ASN A 445 8.04 6.85 7.63
N HIS A 446 8.47 6.01 8.59
CA HIS A 446 8.68 6.34 10.01
C HIS A 446 10.18 6.30 10.34
N ASN A 447 10.61 6.94 11.42
CA ASN A 447 11.99 6.81 11.89
C ASN A 447 12.11 5.53 12.73
N ASP A 448 12.26 4.37 12.06
CA ASP A 448 12.00 3.07 12.67
C ASP A 448 13.00 1.97 12.26
N VAL A 449 14.20 2.35 11.79
CA VAL A 449 15.27 1.41 11.42
C VAL A 449 15.64 0.51 12.60
N GLY A 450 15.45 -0.81 12.42
CA GLY A 450 15.71 -1.82 13.45
C GLY A 450 14.53 -2.07 14.40
N THR A 451 13.32 -1.58 14.11
CA THR A 451 12.11 -1.89 14.89
C THR A 451 11.63 -3.32 14.65
N PHE A 452 10.77 -3.79 15.55
CA PHE A 452 10.12 -5.10 15.43
C PHE A 452 8.72 -5.10 16.03
N SER A 453 7.92 -6.09 15.67
CA SER A 453 6.64 -6.42 16.29
C SER A 453 6.60 -7.90 16.69
N LEU A 454 5.90 -8.23 17.77
CA LEU A 454 5.77 -9.60 18.25
C LEU A 454 4.31 -9.93 18.58
N TYR A 455 3.86 -11.05 18.05
CA TYR A 455 2.51 -11.56 18.22
C TYR A 455 2.57 -12.96 18.85
N LEU A 456 1.56 -13.31 19.64
CA LEU A 456 1.35 -14.65 20.17
C LEU A 456 -0.04 -15.16 19.77
N ASP A 457 -0.11 -16.26 19.01
CA ASP A 457 -1.34 -16.79 18.41
C ASP A 457 -2.15 -15.70 17.69
N ALA A 458 -1.47 -14.93 16.87
CA ALA A 458 -1.96 -13.77 16.13
C ALA A 458 -2.41 -12.57 16.99
N MET A 459 -2.22 -12.58 18.31
CA MET A 459 -2.48 -11.42 19.17
C MET A 459 -1.24 -10.52 19.23
N PRO A 460 -1.30 -9.24 18.80
CA PRO A 460 -0.17 -8.32 18.91
C PRO A 460 0.06 -7.93 20.36
N LEU A 461 1.29 -8.11 20.85
CA LEU A 461 1.67 -7.79 22.23
C LEU A 461 2.77 -6.73 22.30
N ILE A 462 3.80 -6.84 21.43
CA ILE A 462 4.72 -5.74 21.13
C ILE A 462 4.40 -5.27 19.72
N ILE A 463 4.13 -3.99 19.56
CA ILE A 463 3.44 -3.46 18.40
C ILE A 463 4.24 -2.39 17.67
N ASP A 464 3.95 -2.22 16.40
CA ASP A 464 4.09 -0.95 15.71
C ASP A 464 2.75 -0.21 15.79
N VAL A 465 2.77 1.07 16.12
CA VAL A 465 1.55 1.85 16.31
C VAL A 465 0.85 2.14 14.98
N GLY A 466 1.65 2.31 13.91
CA GLY A 466 1.17 2.77 12.62
C GLY A 466 0.87 4.27 12.59
N VAL A 467 0.03 4.70 11.64
CA VAL A 467 -0.26 6.11 11.38
C VAL A 467 -1.69 6.49 11.81
N GLY A 468 -1.84 7.71 12.35
CA GLY A 468 -3.12 8.34 12.62
C GLY A 468 -3.83 8.86 11.36
N THR A 469 -4.88 9.64 11.56
CA THR A 469 -5.64 10.29 10.48
C THR A 469 -4.74 11.23 9.68
N TYR A 470 -4.79 11.11 8.37
CA TYR A 470 -4.01 11.94 7.46
C TYR A 470 -4.46 13.40 7.47
N THR A 471 -3.50 14.28 7.66
CA THR A 471 -3.67 15.72 7.59
C THR A 471 -2.60 16.34 6.68
N ARG A 472 -2.63 17.65 6.47
CA ARG A 472 -1.55 18.36 5.75
C ARG A 472 -0.19 18.15 6.42
N GLN A 473 -0.12 18.07 7.76
CA GLN A 473 1.11 17.80 8.50
C GLN A 473 1.75 16.47 8.11
N THR A 474 0.93 15.43 7.90
CA THR A 474 1.40 14.08 7.52
C THR A 474 2.24 14.08 6.23
N PHE A 475 1.96 15.01 5.31
CA PHE A 475 2.64 15.13 4.01
C PHE A 475 3.54 16.38 3.91
N SER A 476 4.00 16.91 5.03
CA SER A 476 4.89 18.07 5.10
C SER A 476 6.20 17.73 5.80
N ASN A 477 7.11 18.70 5.87
CA ASN A 477 8.35 18.59 6.66
C ASN A 477 8.09 18.40 8.17
N GLU A 478 6.86 18.72 8.63
CA GLU A 478 6.43 18.51 10.02
C GLU A 478 5.97 17.07 10.31
N ARG A 479 6.07 16.15 9.34
CA ARG A 479 5.68 14.74 9.52
C ARG A 479 6.29 14.13 10.77
N TYR A 480 7.58 14.34 10.98
CA TYR A 480 8.33 13.72 12.07
C TYR A 480 8.19 14.44 13.43
N SER A 481 7.33 15.48 13.51
CA SER A 481 6.81 16.00 14.78
C SER A 481 5.58 15.22 15.27
N ILE A 482 4.96 14.40 14.42
CA ILE A 482 3.89 13.47 14.79
C ILE A 482 4.52 12.35 15.63
N TRP A 483 3.99 12.14 16.84
CA TRP A 483 4.59 11.24 17.82
C TRP A 483 4.78 9.80 17.30
N SER A 484 3.79 9.23 16.59
CA SER A 484 3.85 7.86 16.07
C SER A 484 4.85 7.67 14.92
N MET A 485 5.44 8.77 14.38
CA MET A 485 6.49 8.71 13.36
C MET A 485 7.89 8.70 13.96
N GLN A 486 8.02 8.94 15.27
CA GLN A 486 9.30 9.12 15.97
C GLN A 486 9.81 7.79 16.51
N SER A 487 11.13 7.56 16.45
CA SER A 487 11.74 6.30 16.86
C SER A 487 11.58 5.96 18.34
N ASN A 488 11.38 6.95 19.20
CA ASN A 488 11.10 6.73 20.62
C ASN A 488 9.68 6.20 20.91
N TYR A 489 8.83 6.13 19.89
CA TYR A 489 7.52 5.44 19.90
C TYR A 489 7.49 4.19 19.02
N HIS A 490 8.68 3.66 18.73
CA HIS A 490 8.92 2.34 18.14
C HIS A 490 9.74 1.47 19.13
N ASN A 491 9.98 0.21 18.78
CA ASN A 491 10.69 -0.74 19.63
C ASN A 491 12.22 -0.58 19.49
N LEU A 492 12.72 0.61 19.84
CA LEU A 492 14.05 1.11 19.52
C LEU A 492 14.72 1.80 20.69
N PRO A 493 16.07 1.86 20.71
CA PRO A 493 16.80 2.64 21.69
C PRO A 493 16.74 4.15 21.39
N MET A 494 16.68 4.95 22.45
CA MET A 494 17.26 6.29 22.46
C MET A 494 18.72 6.16 22.93
N ILE A 495 19.64 6.54 22.08
CA ILE A 495 21.08 6.42 22.35
C ILE A 495 21.61 7.77 22.81
N ASN A 496 22.30 7.80 23.96
CA ASN A 496 22.71 9.07 24.57
C ASN A 496 21.55 10.08 24.70
N GLY A 497 20.31 9.58 24.99
CA GLY A 497 19.12 10.39 25.13
C GLY A 497 18.48 10.88 23.81
N LEU A 498 19.00 10.53 22.65
CA LEU A 498 18.55 11.04 21.35
C LEU A 498 17.91 9.94 20.47
N PRO A 499 16.85 10.29 19.71
CA PRO A 499 16.16 9.38 18.78
C PRO A 499 16.86 9.32 17.41
N GLN A 500 16.38 8.43 16.53
CA GLN A 500 16.76 8.39 15.12
C GLN A 500 16.31 9.65 14.38
N GLN A 501 16.96 9.90 13.23
CA GLN A 501 16.68 11.04 12.38
C GLN A 501 16.08 10.61 11.04
N PHE A 502 15.39 11.54 10.42
CA PHE A 502 14.85 11.42 9.07
C PHE A 502 15.90 11.76 8.02
N GLY A 503 15.93 11.01 6.93
CA GLY A 503 16.77 11.24 5.76
C GLY A 503 17.27 9.93 5.15
N ALA A 504 17.55 9.94 3.85
CA ALA A 504 18.02 8.76 3.12
C ALA A 504 19.44 8.29 3.53
N GLU A 505 20.21 9.17 4.15
CA GLU A 505 21.52 8.89 4.74
C GLU A 505 21.40 8.09 6.05
N TYR A 506 20.25 8.17 6.75
CA TYR A 506 19.99 7.47 8.00
C TYR A 506 19.48 6.06 7.76
N LYS A 507 20.37 5.08 7.80
CA LYS A 507 20.11 3.71 7.37
C LYS A 507 20.87 2.65 8.17
N ALA A 508 20.35 1.43 8.12
CA ALA A 508 21.02 0.25 8.65
C ALA A 508 22.27 -0.11 7.85
N LYS A 509 23.19 -0.81 8.51
CA LYS A 509 24.37 -1.45 7.92
C LYS A 509 24.46 -2.90 8.38
N ASN A 510 25.25 -3.70 7.69
CA ASN A 510 25.58 -5.08 8.06
C ASN A 510 24.33 -5.93 8.34
N VAL A 511 23.29 -5.76 7.49
CA VAL A 511 22.01 -6.47 7.66
C VAL A 511 22.16 -7.91 7.21
N VAL A 512 21.89 -8.86 8.12
CA VAL A 512 22.04 -10.29 7.87
C VAL A 512 20.82 -11.05 8.35
N PHE A 513 20.34 -11.99 7.56
CA PHE A 513 19.34 -12.97 7.95
C PHE A 513 19.88 -14.40 7.78
N ASP A 514 19.89 -15.16 8.87
CA ASP A 514 20.20 -16.59 8.90
C ASP A 514 18.92 -17.40 9.11
N SER A 515 18.40 -17.97 8.02
CA SER A 515 17.14 -18.73 8.03
C SER A 515 17.23 -20.06 8.79
N LEU A 516 18.41 -20.64 8.92
CA LEU A 516 18.61 -21.91 9.62
C LEU A 516 18.61 -21.72 11.15
N LYS A 517 19.18 -20.60 11.60
CA LYS A 517 19.23 -20.25 13.02
C LYS A 517 18.09 -19.34 13.46
N HIS A 518 17.26 -18.87 12.53
CA HIS A 518 16.24 -17.86 12.76
C HIS A 518 16.79 -16.60 13.44
N ILE A 519 17.89 -16.09 12.88
CA ILE A 519 18.59 -14.90 13.37
C ILE A 519 18.44 -13.78 12.33
N PHE A 520 18.02 -12.61 12.81
CA PHE A 520 18.07 -11.35 12.06
C PHE A 520 18.95 -10.36 12.81
N SER A 521 19.90 -9.72 12.14
CA SER A 521 20.83 -8.78 12.78
C SER A 521 21.18 -7.61 11.86
N LEU A 522 21.48 -6.47 12.48
CA LEU A 522 21.84 -5.24 11.80
C LEU A 522 22.66 -4.32 12.72
N ASP A 523 23.48 -3.44 12.14
CA ASP A 523 24.02 -2.27 12.80
C ASP A 523 23.12 -1.06 12.50
N MET A 524 22.47 -0.51 13.52
CA MET A 524 21.55 0.62 13.39
C MET A 524 22.17 1.98 13.72
N ALA A 525 23.46 2.04 14.09
CA ALA A 525 24.13 3.31 14.43
C ALA A 525 23.99 4.36 13.32
N GLY A 526 23.99 3.92 12.05
CA GLY A 526 23.82 4.79 10.89
C GLY A 526 22.45 5.47 10.78
N ALA A 527 21.44 5.07 11.56
CA ALA A 527 20.12 5.71 11.61
C ALA A 527 20.07 6.92 12.58
N TYR A 528 21.14 7.17 13.30
CA TYR A 528 21.25 8.27 14.27
C TYR A 528 22.15 9.38 13.76
N SER A 529 21.88 10.61 14.21
CA SER A 529 22.71 11.76 13.86
C SER A 529 24.11 11.68 14.48
N LYS A 530 25.06 12.43 13.94
CA LYS A 530 26.43 12.51 14.49
C LYS A 530 26.46 13.01 15.94
N GLU A 531 25.45 13.76 16.36
CA GLU A 531 25.32 14.31 17.71
C GLU A 531 25.08 13.24 18.77
N VAL A 532 24.58 12.07 18.35
CA VAL A 532 24.34 10.92 19.23
C VAL A 532 25.66 10.30 19.71
N LEU A 533 26.77 10.51 18.98
CA LEU A 533 28.10 10.00 19.30
C LEU A 533 28.15 8.46 19.44
N VAL A 534 27.35 7.77 18.65
CA VAL A 534 27.40 6.30 18.52
C VAL A 534 28.40 5.92 17.41
N ASP A 535 29.18 4.88 17.64
CA ASP A 535 30.07 4.27 16.65
C ASP A 535 29.39 3.04 16.02
N THR A 536 29.01 2.09 16.86
CA THR A 536 28.24 0.90 16.48
C THR A 536 27.08 0.65 17.42
N TRP A 537 25.97 0.13 16.90
CA TRP A 537 24.88 -0.43 17.67
C TRP A 537 24.33 -1.66 16.94
N ASN A 538 24.92 -2.81 17.25
CA ASN A 538 24.59 -4.08 16.62
C ASN A 538 23.44 -4.74 17.37
N ARG A 539 22.27 -4.79 16.76
CA ARG A 539 21.09 -5.49 17.29
C ARG A 539 20.95 -6.85 16.62
N LYS A 540 20.82 -7.89 17.43
CA LYS A 540 20.54 -9.26 17.01
C LYS A 540 19.20 -9.72 17.58
N TYR A 541 18.35 -10.26 16.74
CA TYR A 541 17.11 -10.96 17.07
C TYR A 541 17.29 -12.45 16.82
N GLU A 542 16.98 -13.28 17.79
CA GLU A 542 17.07 -14.74 17.69
C GLU A 542 15.74 -15.33 18.18
N LEU A 543 14.99 -15.98 17.27
CA LEU A 543 13.68 -16.56 17.55
C LEU A 543 13.76 -18.07 17.63
N VAL A 544 13.55 -18.64 18.83
CA VAL A 544 13.61 -20.08 19.08
C VAL A 544 12.31 -20.55 19.73
N SER A 545 11.70 -21.63 19.23
CA SER A 545 10.39 -22.10 19.69
C SER A 545 10.31 -22.29 21.21
N ASP A 546 11.31 -22.87 21.83
CA ASP A 546 11.31 -23.17 23.28
C ASP A 546 11.78 -21.99 24.14
N ASN A 547 12.60 -21.10 23.58
CA ASN A 547 13.23 -19.98 24.28
C ASN A 547 12.58 -18.61 24.02
N GLY A 548 11.64 -18.54 23.08
CA GLY A 548 11.02 -17.30 22.67
C GLY A 548 11.93 -16.41 21.81
N LEU A 549 11.82 -15.09 21.95
CA LEU A 549 12.63 -14.10 21.26
C LEU A 549 13.73 -13.59 22.19
N THR A 550 14.99 -13.74 21.79
CA THR A 550 16.13 -13.08 22.42
C THR A 550 16.58 -11.90 21.58
N ILE A 551 16.74 -10.73 22.20
CA ILE A 551 17.26 -9.51 21.59
C ILE A 551 18.58 -9.18 22.29
N THR A 552 19.64 -8.99 21.51
CA THR A 552 20.96 -8.59 22.02
C THR A 552 21.38 -7.31 21.32
N ASP A 553 21.62 -6.25 22.10
CA ASP A 553 22.20 -4.98 21.65
C ASP A 553 23.65 -4.91 22.13
N GLN A 554 24.60 -4.95 21.19
CA GLN A 554 26.03 -4.72 21.47
C GLN A 554 26.42 -3.37 20.88
N PHE A 555 26.96 -2.48 21.70
CA PHE A 555 27.21 -1.11 21.30
C PHE A 555 28.58 -0.58 21.70
N GLU A 556 29.01 0.43 20.90
CA GLU A 556 30.17 1.28 21.18
C GLU A 556 29.79 2.75 20.95
N LEU A 557 30.01 3.59 21.97
CA LEU A 557 29.79 5.03 21.92
C LEU A 557 31.12 5.78 21.88
N LYS A 558 31.21 6.80 21.04
CA LYS A 558 32.38 7.70 20.96
C LYS A 558 32.54 8.50 22.23
N ASP A 559 31.40 8.96 22.78
CA ASP A 559 31.35 9.67 24.05
C ASP A 559 30.02 9.50 24.76
N LEU A 560 29.97 9.87 26.03
CA LEU A 560 28.79 9.74 26.91
C LEU A 560 28.13 11.11 27.09
N LYS A 561 26.81 11.16 26.88
CA LYS A 561 25.98 12.36 27.08
C LYS A 561 24.87 12.09 28.08
N ASP A 562 24.09 11.04 27.85
CA ASP A 562 22.92 10.69 28.66
C ASP A 562 22.73 9.17 28.67
N ALA A 563 21.83 8.71 29.53
CA ALA A 563 21.50 7.29 29.65
C ALA A 563 20.83 6.75 28.37
N ASN A 564 21.27 5.58 27.95
CA ASN A 564 20.54 4.84 26.91
C ASN A 564 19.18 4.41 27.45
N GLN A 565 18.14 4.54 26.64
CA GLN A 565 16.77 4.11 26.97
C GLN A 565 16.26 3.18 25.88
N ILE A 566 15.81 1.99 26.24
CA ILE A 566 15.21 1.04 25.29
C ILE A 566 13.70 1.12 25.43
N ASN A 567 13.00 1.36 24.31
CA ASN A 567 11.56 1.48 24.28
C ASN A 567 10.92 0.21 23.72
N PHE A 568 9.76 -0.17 24.28
CA PHE A 568 8.88 -1.18 23.75
C PHE A 568 7.44 -0.64 23.75
N MET A 569 6.82 -0.56 22.57
CA MET A 569 5.42 -0.21 22.44
C MET A 569 4.56 -1.44 22.66
N THR A 570 3.61 -1.37 23.59
CA THR A 570 2.77 -2.51 23.94
C THR A 570 1.29 -2.17 23.91
N TRP A 571 0.48 -3.15 23.48
CA TRP A 571 -0.98 -2.99 23.52
C TRP A 571 -1.55 -3.31 24.91
N GLY A 572 -0.95 -4.26 25.61
CA GLY A 572 -1.28 -4.56 27.01
C GLY A 572 -0.51 -3.68 27.99
N LYS A 573 -1.13 -3.35 29.13
CA LYS A 573 -0.49 -2.59 30.20
C LYS A 573 0.69 -3.39 30.79
N PRO A 574 1.91 -2.83 30.85
CA PRO A 574 3.05 -3.50 31.45
C PRO A 574 2.87 -3.67 32.96
N ASN A 575 3.01 -4.88 33.48
CA ASN A 575 3.07 -5.17 34.90
C ASN A 575 4.53 -5.41 35.30
N LEU A 576 5.12 -4.44 35.99
CA LEU A 576 6.53 -4.40 36.35
C LEU A 576 6.80 -5.22 37.62
N SER A 577 7.87 -6.00 37.61
CA SER A 577 8.39 -6.70 38.78
C SER A 577 9.79 -6.24 39.11
N THR A 578 10.18 -6.35 40.37
CA THR A 578 11.52 -5.97 40.86
C THR A 578 12.63 -6.94 40.49
N ASP A 579 12.27 -8.15 40.05
CA ASP A 579 13.21 -9.20 39.61
C ASP A 579 13.74 -9.04 38.18
N GLY A 580 13.36 -7.96 37.49
CA GLY A 580 13.75 -7.73 36.10
C GLY A 580 12.80 -8.40 35.08
N SER A 581 11.57 -8.70 35.48
CA SER A 581 10.53 -9.19 34.57
C SER A 581 9.39 -8.18 34.40
N VAL A 582 8.81 -8.17 33.19
CA VAL A 582 7.61 -7.40 32.86
C VAL A 582 6.62 -8.32 32.18
N ILE A 583 5.42 -8.42 32.75
CA ILE A 583 4.32 -9.16 32.12
C ILE A 583 3.53 -8.18 31.26
N ILE A 584 3.33 -8.53 30.00
CA ILE A 584 2.50 -7.81 29.03
C ILE A 584 1.36 -8.75 28.64
N GLU A 585 0.14 -8.36 28.99
CA GLU A 585 -1.05 -9.19 28.79
C GLU A 585 -2.11 -8.42 28.01
N LYS A 586 -2.70 -9.10 27.04
CA LYS A 586 -3.85 -8.58 26.29
C LYS A 586 -4.84 -9.72 26.05
N GLU A 587 -6.09 -9.53 26.51
CA GLU A 587 -7.13 -10.58 26.47
C GLU A 587 -6.64 -11.87 27.12
N SER A 588 -6.60 -12.98 26.38
CA SER A 588 -6.15 -14.28 26.89
C SER A 588 -4.68 -14.60 26.60
N LYS A 589 -3.90 -13.65 26.07
CA LYS A 589 -2.50 -13.86 25.68
C LYS A 589 -1.57 -13.00 26.50
N ALA A 590 -0.46 -13.59 26.94
CA ALA A 590 0.54 -12.90 27.71
C ALA A 590 1.95 -13.34 27.35
N ILE A 591 2.88 -12.39 27.43
CA ILE A 591 4.33 -12.62 27.35
C ILE A 591 5.03 -12.10 28.59
N VAL A 592 6.19 -12.63 28.86
CA VAL A 592 7.11 -12.13 29.89
C VAL A 592 8.36 -11.61 29.20
N LEU A 593 8.60 -10.31 29.32
CA LEU A 593 9.86 -9.69 28.95
C LEU A 593 10.79 -9.69 30.15
N LYS A 594 11.97 -10.31 30.00
CA LYS A 594 13.01 -10.37 31.02
C LYS A 594 14.19 -9.48 30.62
N TYR A 595 14.73 -8.75 31.57
CA TYR A 595 15.91 -7.91 31.42
C TYR A 595 16.78 -7.99 32.66
N ASN A 596 18.04 -7.55 32.60
CA ASN A 596 18.91 -7.51 33.76
C ASN A 596 18.56 -6.30 34.63
N PRO A 597 18.02 -6.48 35.87
CA PRO A 597 17.66 -5.38 36.75
C PRO A 597 18.86 -4.61 37.33
N THR A 598 20.10 -5.13 37.17
CA THR A 598 21.29 -4.37 37.53
C THR A 598 21.66 -3.31 36.51
N ASP A 599 21.23 -3.49 35.27
CA ASP A 599 21.52 -2.60 34.14
C ASP A 599 20.44 -1.53 33.93
N PHE A 600 19.17 -1.84 34.27
CA PHE A 600 18.04 -0.99 33.95
C PHE A 600 17.11 -0.67 35.11
N ILE A 601 16.46 0.51 35.00
CA ILE A 601 15.23 0.86 35.71
C ILE A 601 14.09 0.76 34.71
N ALA A 602 13.05 -0.02 35.01
CA ALA A 602 11.86 -0.11 34.18
C ALA A 602 10.80 0.89 34.64
N SER A 603 10.16 1.53 33.67
CA SER A 603 8.99 2.37 33.86
C SER A 603 8.12 2.33 32.59
N TYR A 604 6.90 2.86 32.62
CA TYR A 604 6.09 2.99 31.41
C TYR A 604 5.28 4.28 31.40
N ASP A 605 4.99 4.76 30.19
CA ASP A 605 4.06 5.85 29.95
C ASP A 605 2.74 5.28 29.41
N VAL A 606 1.62 5.92 29.80
CA VAL A 606 0.31 5.68 29.21
C VAL A 606 0.10 6.68 28.07
N ILE A 607 -0.26 6.20 26.88
CA ILE A 607 -0.44 7.02 25.70
C ILE A 607 -1.91 6.96 25.28
N PRO A 608 -2.73 7.97 25.65
CA PRO A 608 -4.13 8.05 25.27
C PRO A 608 -4.28 8.13 23.73
N GLN A 609 -5.20 7.35 23.18
CA GLN A 609 -5.49 7.35 21.75
C GLN A 609 -6.67 8.27 21.45
N THR A 610 -6.37 9.51 21.09
CA THR A 610 -7.37 10.55 20.72
C THR A 610 -7.68 10.56 19.23
N ASP A 611 -6.78 10.01 18.39
CA ASP A 611 -6.99 9.86 16.96
C ASP A 611 -7.95 8.69 16.67
N THR A 612 -8.98 8.94 15.85
CA THR A 612 -10.03 7.96 15.55
C THR A 612 -9.49 6.75 14.77
N ARG A 613 -8.55 6.93 13.86
CA ARG A 613 -7.95 5.83 13.09
C ARG A 613 -7.16 4.90 14.00
N LEU A 614 -6.37 5.44 14.92
CA LEU A 614 -5.60 4.66 15.89
C LEU A 614 -6.50 4.01 16.94
N SER A 615 -7.47 4.76 17.50
CA SER A 615 -8.36 4.23 18.54
C SER A 615 -9.31 3.13 18.03
N ASN A 616 -9.68 3.13 16.75
CA ASN A 616 -10.44 2.02 16.13
C ASN A 616 -9.64 0.72 16.06
N VAL A 617 -8.30 0.79 16.02
CA VAL A 617 -7.42 -0.39 15.97
C VAL A 617 -7.02 -0.82 17.39
N TRP A 618 -6.55 0.13 18.19
CA TRP A 618 -5.87 -0.15 19.46
C TRP A 618 -6.74 0.10 20.70
N GLY A 619 -7.88 0.75 20.57
CA GLY A 619 -8.73 1.17 21.68
C GLY A 619 -8.28 2.49 22.29
N LYS A 620 -8.54 2.68 23.59
CA LYS A 620 -8.41 3.99 24.24
C LYS A 620 -6.98 4.39 24.61
N GLU A 621 -6.08 3.43 24.79
CA GLU A 621 -4.73 3.68 25.27
C GLU A 621 -3.73 2.62 24.80
N LEU A 622 -2.48 3.04 24.64
CA LEU A 622 -1.30 2.21 24.42
C LEU A 622 -0.27 2.51 25.51
N TYR A 623 0.78 1.71 25.56
CA TYR A 623 1.81 1.87 26.59
C TYR A 623 3.20 1.87 25.94
N ARG A 624 4.07 2.74 26.45
CA ARG A 624 5.49 2.74 26.11
C ARG A 624 6.28 2.28 27.34
N LEU A 625 6.69 1.02 27.36
CA LEU A 625 7.63 0.49 28.34
C LEU A 625 9.03 1.04 28.06
N LYS A 626 9.68 1.55 29.08
CA LYS A 626 11.03 2.14 29.02
C LYS A 626 11.96 1.36 29.95
N LEU A 627 13.09 0.91 29.43
CA LEU A 627 14.20 0.40 30.20
C LEU A 627 15.33 1.44 30.15
N ILE A 628 15.55 2.16 31.23
CA ILE A 628 16.54 3.25 31.31
C ILE A 628 17.81 2.70 31.95
N ALA A 629 18.94 2.83 31.25
CA ALA A 629 20.23 2.34 31.73
C ALA A 629 20.65 3.06 33.03
N LYS A 630 21.05 2.28 34.04
CA LYS A 630 21.50 2.80 35.33
C LYS A 630 22.90 3.38 35.30
N LYS A 631 23.70 2.98 34.31
CA LYS A 631 25.11 3.37 34.18
C LYS A 631 25.38 3.92 32.80
N LEU A 632 26.15 4.97 32.73
CA LEU A 632 26.71 5.48 31.48
C LEU A 632 28.00 4.70 31.18
N VAL A 633 27.99 3.93 30.09
CA VAL A 633 29.15 3.14 29.66
C VAL A 633 29.36 3.34 28.15
N LYS A 634 30.63 3.44 27.72
CA LYS A 634 30.95 3.61 26.29
C LYS A 634 30.76 2.33 25.49
N THR A 635 30.95 1.19 26.12
CA THR A 635 30.80 -0.13 25.48
C THR A 635 29.94 -1.02 26.38
N GLY A 636 29.12 -1.85 25.77
CA GLY A 636 28.26 -2.75 26.55
C GLY A 636 27.46 -3.71 25.70
N THR A 637 26.82 -4.63 26.41
CA THR A 637 25.87 -5.58 25.83
C THR A 637 24.63 -5.60 26.69
N TYR A 638 23.47 -5.32 26.09
CA TYR A 638 22.17 -5.47 26.71
C TYR A 638 21.46 -6.69 26.12
N THR A 639 20.83 -7.49 26.97
CA THR A 639 20.07 -8.68 26.52
C THR A 639 18.68 -8.65 27.12
N TYR A 640 17.70 -8.91 26.26
CA TYR A 640 16.28 -9.03 26.62
C TYR A 640 15.77 -10.37 26.11
N GLN A 641 14.96 -11.04 26.91
CA GLN A 641 14.30 -12.29 26.51
C GLN A 641 12.79 -12.12 26.63
N ILE A 642 12.05 -12.48 25.58
CA ILE A 642 10.59 -12.39 25.54
C ILE A 642 10.02 -13.78 25.29
N ILE A 643 9.30 -14.31 26.26
CA ILE A 643 8.75 -15.67 26.22
C ILE A 643 7.23 -15.65 26.41
N PRO A 644 6.48 -16.58 25.79
CA PRO A 644 5.08 -16.78 26.14
C PRO A 644 4.93 -17.08 27.64
N LYS A 645 3.96 -16.42 28.28
CA LYS A 645 3.59 -16.77 29.66
C LYS A 645 2.72 -18.04 29.58
N LYS A 646 3.18 -19.10 30.24
CA LYS A 646 2.42 -20.35 30.41
C LYS A 646 1.25 -20.18 31.37
#